data_cb5aef6b589d521187c212e6c17f762a
#
_entry.id   cb5aef6b589d521187c212e6c17f762a
#
_cell.length_a   1.000
_cell.length_b   1.000
_cell.length_c   1.000
_cell.angle_alpha   90.00
_cell.angle_beta   90.00
_cell.angle_gamma   90.00
#
_symmetry.space_group_name_H-M   'P 1'
#
loop_
_entity.id
_entity.type
_entity.pdbx_description
1 polymer ?
#
loop_
_entity_poly.entity_id
_entity_poly.type
_entity_poly.pdbx_seq_one_letter_code
_entity_poly.pdbx_strand_id
1 'polypeptide(L)'
;MKQLSIDIETYSSTNLNHTGVYRYADSDDFELLLFGYAVDFGPVKVVDLTQGEKIPSQIIQALDNPNIIKSAFNAQFERVCLSRFVGHRLKPTGWHCSRVWSATLGLPLSLRDIGSVLGLPRQKITAGKELVRYFCTPCKPTKANQNRTRNFPYHAPDKWQQFKQYNQRDVEVEMEITQKLECFPVPQNEWENYWMDQDINDRGIRIDQQLVNNAIKCQNVFHDQYLQTAKELTGLANPNSPLQLKDWLQQQGIKTNSLSKASVAQLLQTTTGTVHQVLALRQLLSKSSVKKYQAMQKAMCQDGRVHGLLQFYGANRTGRWAGRLVQVQNLPRNSMPDLEEARELVKQGNVPALAMLYDSVPDVLSQLIRTAFIPSKNHHFYVADFSAVEARVIAWLSNEKWRQESFAKNEDIYCASASQMFGVPVVKHGINGELRQKGKIAELALGYGGSIGALKAMGATKLGLTDDELPPLVQMWRNASPHIVQFWWDVDKAAKECIKTHLPQTTHGMKFIYRSGCMFLRLRSGRYLCYPKPKIGTNRFGSESITFMGINTVKKWDRIETYGAKLVENIVQATSRDLLAEAMRRLEATENTVVMHIHDEAVIDAPSNRSLDTMVQLMTEVPDWANGLILNAAGFVSDFYKKD
;
A
#
# COMPACT_ATOMS: atom_id res chain seq x y z
N MET A 1 -5.81 20.19 30.17
CA MET A 1 -5.36 19.86 28.81
C MET A 1 -6.02 18.57 28.40
N LYS A 2 -6.88 18.65 27.39
CA LYS A 2 -7.56 17.47 26.78
C LYS A 2 -6.92 17.11 25.44
N GLN A 3 -6.48 18.12 24.69
CA GLN A 3 -5.87 17.98 23.38
C GLN A 3 -4.64 18.86 23.23
N LEU A 4 -3.67 18.36 22.49
CA LEU A 4 -2.46 19.05 22.07
C LEU A 4 -2.30 18.93 20.56
N SER A 5 -2.48 20.06 19.83
CA SER A 5 -2.23 20.13 18.39
C SER A 5 -0.75 20.46 18.17
N ILE A 6 -0.08 19.74 17.25
CA ILE A 6 1.39 19.77 17.10
C ILE A 6 1.76 19.82 15.62
N ASP A 7 2.79 20.61 15.32
CA ASP A 7 3.56 20.56 14.08
C ASP A 7 5.03 20.85 14.38
N ILE A 8 5.96 20.14 13.71
CA ILE A 8 7.39 20.26 13.97
C ILE A 8 8.18 20.50 12.70
N GLU A 9 9.30 21.22 12.87
CA GLU A 9 10.29 21.36 11.82
C GLU A 9 11.63 20.77 12.28
N THR A 10 12.25 19.98 11.41
CA THR A 10 13.42 19.17 11.77
C THR A 10 14.51 19.28 10.72
N TYR A 11 15.75 18.98 11.08
CA TYR A 11 16.86 18.82 10.16
C TYR A 11 17.43 17.41 10.24
N SER A 12 17.82 16.86 9.10
CA SER A 12 18.70 15.69 9.00
C SER A 12 19.41 15.70 7.64
N SER A 13 20.65 15.22 7.59
CA SER A 13 21.34 14.97 6.32
C SER A 13 20.75 13.79 5.55
N THR A 14 19.99 12.93 6.23
CA THR A 14 19.30 11.78 5.66
C THR A 14 18.06 12.23 4.87
N ASN A 15 17.91 11.75 3.63
CA ASN A 15 16.79 12.15 2.77
C ASN A 15 15.49 11.43 3.12
N LEU A 16 14.57 12.14 3.79
CA LEU A 16 13.26 11.64 4.24
C LEU A 16 12.47 10.90 3.15
N ASN A 17 12.47 11.40 1.91
CA ASN A 17 11.68 10.82 0.82
C ASN A 17 12.19 9.44 0.37
N HIS A 18 13.46 9.16 0.57
CA HIS A 18 14.11 7.91 0.15
C HIS A 18 14.26 6.90 1.27
N THR A 19 14.29 7.36 2.52
CA THR A 19 14.63 6.51 3.68
C THR A 19 13.47 6.31 4.66
N GLY A 20 12.45 7.17 4.60
CA GLY A 20 11.35 7.19 5.56
C GLY A 20 11.72 7.88 6.88
N VAL A 21 10.70 8.16 7.70
CA VAL A 21 10.85 8.97 8.92
C VAL A 21 11.72 8.28 9.98
N TYR A 22 11.67 6.97 10.09
CA TYR A 22 12.45 6.25 11.10
C TYR A 22 13.95 6.39 10.85
N ARG A 23 14.43 6.09 9.65
CA ARG A 23 15.84 6.25 9.29
C ARG A 23 16.27 7.72 9.26
N TYR A 24 15.35 8.63 8.91
CA TYR A 24 15.56 10.08 8.98
C TYR A 24 15.82 10.53 10.43
N ALA A 25 15.01 10.13 11.37
CA ALA A 25 15.15 10.45 12.79
C ALA A 25 16.31 9.70 13.47
N ASP A 26 16.72 8.54 12.93
CA ASP A 26 17.84 7.73 13.39
C ASP A 26 19.22 8.26 12.92
N SER A 27 19.24 9.35 12.17
CA SER A 27 20.49 10.02 11.75
C SER A 27 21.20 10.67 12.93
N ASP A 28 22.54 10.59 12.94
CA ASP A 28 23.35 11.15 14.03
C ASP A 28 23.24 12.68 14.13
N ASP A 29 22.95 13.33 13.01
CA ASP A 29 22.78 14.78 12.89
C ASP A 29 21.31 15.25 12.91
N PHE A 30 20.39 14.36 13.33
CA PHE A 30 18.99 14.73 13.49
C PHE A 30 18.84 15.82 14.55
N GLU A 31 18.08 16.86 14.22
CA GLU A 31 17.81 17.99 15.12
C GLU A 31 16.36 18.47 14.99
N LEU A 32 15.69 18.68 16.11
CA LEU A 32 14.40 19.35 16.19
C LEU A 32 14.65 20.86 16.21
N LEU A 33 14.16 21.58 15.19
CA LEU A 33 14.39 23.02 14.99
C LEU A 33 13.30 23.87 15.61
N LEU A 34 12.04 23.59 15.24
CA LEU A 34 10.85 24.30 15.71
C LEU A 34 9.81 23.31 16.25
N PHE A 35 9.15 23.70 17.32
CA PHE A 35 8.04 22.96 17.89
C PHE A 35 6.82 23.89 18.03
N GLY A 36 5.89 23.81 17.08
CA GLY A 36 4.62 24.50 17.10
C GLY A 36 3.57 23.71 17.86
N TYR A 37 2.84 24.34 18.79
CA TYR A 37 1.79 23.66 19.52
C TYR A 37 0.66 24.58 19.97
N ALA A 38 -0.53 24.01 20.14
CA ALA A 38 -1.67 24.65 20.77
C ALA A 38 -2.34 23.68 21.77
N VAL A 39 -2.77 24.21 22.89
CA VAL A 39 -3.50 23.47 23.94
C VAL A 39 -5.00 23.76 23.79
N ASP A 40 -5.82 22.70 23.71
CA ASP A 40 -7.29 22.77 23.70
C ASP A 40 -7.83 23.81 22.67
N PHE A 41 -7.24 23.81 21.44
CA PHE A 41 -7.53 24.76 20.35
C PHE A 41 -7.28 26.25 20.70
N GLY A 42 -6.46 26.53 21.70
CA GLY A 42 -6.04 27.87 22.07
C GLY A 42 -5.01 28.47 21.10
N PRO A 43 -4.39 29.61 21.48
CA PRO A 43 -3.37 30.25 20.66
C PRO A 43 -2.17 29.35 20.40
N VAL A 44 -1.68 29.35 19.17
CA VAL A 44 -0.48 28.59 18.78
C VAL A 44 0.77 29.27 19.35
N LYS A 45 1.65 28.48 19.95
CA LYS A 45 2.98 28.86 20.41
C LYS A 45 4.01 28.12 19.56
N VAL A 46 5.11 28.78 19.22
CA VAL A 46 6.24 28.19 18.52
C VAL A 46 7.48 28.31 19.42
N VAL A 47 8.10 27.19 19.70
CA VAL A 47 9.36 27.08 20.46
C VAL A 47 10.50 26.97 19.47
N ASP A 48 11.45 27.88 19.53
CA ASP A 48 12.64 27.93 18.67
C ASP A 48 13.83 27.28 19.42
N LEU A 49 14.01 25.97 19.21
CA LEU A 49 15.06 25.21 19.89
C LEU A 49 16.46 25.64 19.45
N THR A 50 16.58 26.22 18.24
CA THR A 50 17.86 26.71 17.73
C THR A 50 18.38 27.94 18.47
N GLN A 51 17.49 28.66 19.17
CA GLN A 51 17.80 29.80 20.03
C GLN A 51 17.92 29.41 21.51
N GLY A 52 17.91 28.13 21.83
CA GLY A 52 17.99 27.63 23.20
C GLY A 52 16.67 27.66 23.98
N GLU A 53 15.56 27.97 23.32
CA GLU A 53 14.24 27.86 23.96
C GLU A 53 13.94 26.37 24.27
N LYS A 54 13.15 26.16 25.34
CA LYS A 54 12.80 24.79 25.80
C LYS A 54 11.31 24.57 25.69
N ILE A 55 10.93 23.37 25.26
CA ILE A 55 9.54 22.92 25.33
C ILE A 55 9.14 22.84 26.81
N PRO A 56 8.01 23.44 27.23
CA PRO A 56 7.57 23.40 28.62
C PRO A 56 7.42 21.96 29.13
N SER A 57 7.85 21.68 30.35
CA SER A 57 7.86 20.34 30.94
C SER A 57 6.48 19.67 30.93
N GLN A 58 5.42 20.46 31.18
CA GLN A 58 4.04 19.98 31.12
C GLN A 58 3.63 19.51 29.71
N ILE A 59 4.20 20.10 28.65
CA ILE A 59 3.96 19.67 27.26
C ILE A 59 4.70 18.36 26.97
N ILE A 60 5.95 18.25 27.42
CA ILE A 60 6.71 16.98 27.31
C ILE A 60 5.97 15.84 28.03
N GLN A 61 5.47 16.07 29.25
CA GLN A 61 4.65 15.08 29.98
C GLN A 61 3.36 14.72 29.25
N ALA A 62 2.75 15.68 28.56
CA ALA A 62 1.54 15.44 27.77
C ALA A 62 1.79 14.51 26.57
N LEU A 63 3.00 14.51 25.99
CA LEU A 63 3.34 13.60 24.88
C LEU A 63 3.26 12.13 25.29
N ASP A 64 3.62 11.80 26.52
CA ASP A 64 3.57 10.44 27.08
C ASP A 64 2.19 10.06 27.63
N ASN A 65 1.31 11.03 27.88
CA ASN A 65 0.03 10.75 28.53
C ASN A 65 -1.00 10.21 27.51
N PRO A 66 -1.44 8.93 27.62
CA PRO A 66 -2.41 8.35 26.67
C PRO A 66 -3.80 8.98 26.75
N ASN A 67 -4.14 9.67 27.82
CA ASN A 67 -5.44 10.32 28.02
C ASN A 67 -5.51 11.72 27.41
N ILE A 68 -4.40 12.26 26.92
CA ILE A 68 -4.34 13.52 26.18
C ILE A 68 -4.25 13.17 24.69
N ILE A 69 -5.16 13.74 23.90
CA ILE A 69 -5.12 13.59 22.44
C ILE A 69 -3.98 14.44 21.90
N LYS A 70 -3.03 13.82 21.20
CA LYS A 70 -2.00 14.50 20.41
C LYS A 70 -2.44 14.47 18.96
N SER A 71 -2.77 15.64 18.39
CA SER A 71 -3.24 15.79 17.02
C SER A 71 -2.17 16.42 16.15
N ALA A 72 -1.92 15.81 14.99
CA ALA A 72 -0.99 16.33 14.00
C ALA A 72 -1.38 15.91 12.59
N PHE A 73 -0.93 16.67 11.58
CA PHE A 73 -1.11 16.25 10.19
C PHE A 73 0.05 15.33 9.77
N ASN A 74 -0.22 14.04 9.59
CA ASN A 74 0.79 12.98 9.41
C ASN A 74 1.51 12.60 10.71
N ALA A 75 0.76 12.48 11.78
CA ALA A 75 1.19 12.32 13.18
C ALA A 75 2.29 11.26 13.43
N GLN A 76 2.49 10.30 12.52
CA GLN A 76 3.64 9.39 12.55
C GLN A 76 4.97 10.14 12.49
N PHE A 77 5.06 11.20 11.67
CA PHE A 77 6.28 11.99 11.54
C PHE A 77 6.61 12.69 12.86
N GLU A 78 5.63 13.40 13.43
CA GLU A 78 5.80 14.12 14.68
C GLU A 78 6.15 13.15 15.81
N ARG A 79 5.41 12.06 15.96
CA ARG A 79 5.62 11.08 17.03
C ARG A 79 7.02 10.44 16.97
N VAL A 80 7.47 10.02 15.78
CA VAL A 80 8.78 9.36 15.62
C VAL A 80 9.93 10.36 15.85
N CYS A 81 9.84 11.57 15.29
CA CYS A 81 10.86 12.60 15.50
C CYS A 81 10.90 13.07 16.95
N LEU A 82 9.75 13.25 17.61
CA LEU A 82 9.69 13.59 19.03
C LEU A 82 10.18 12.45 19.91
N SER A 83 9.95 11.17 19.56
CA SER A 83 10.54 10.03 20.27
C SER A 83 12.07 10.09 20.27
N ARG A 84 12.68 10.46 19.14
CA ARG A 84 14.13 10.67 19.05
C ARG A 84 14.59 11.83 19.92
N PHE A 85 13.83 12.94 19.92
CA PHE A 85 14.16 14.14 20.70
C PHE A 85 14.08 13.91 22.21
N VAL A 86 13.02 13.22 22.70
CA VAL A 86 12.86 12.93 24.14
C VAL A 86 13.71 11.75 24.61
N GLY A 87 14.34 10.99 23.71
CA GLY A 87 15.23 9.88 24.02
C GLY A 87 14.55 8.56 24.36
N HIS A 88 13.22 8.46 24.20
CA HIS A 88 12.46 7.22 24.35
C HIS A 88 11.27 7.16 23.39
N ARG A 89 10.76 5.95 23.17
CA ARG A 89 9.63 5.73 22.27
C ARG A 89 8.33 6.29 22.87
N LEU A 90 7.71 7.25 22.20
CA LEU A 90 6.36 7.71 22.51
C LEU A 90 5.34 6.67 21.97
N LYS A 91 4.52 6.13 22.87
CA LYS A 91 3.49 5.15 22.49
C LYS A 91 2.47 5.79 21.54
N PRO A 92 1.94 5.06 20.56
CA PRO A 92 0.97 5.63 19.61
C PRO A 92 -0.40 5.93 20.20
N THR A 93 -0.73 5.36 21.35
CA THR A 93 -2.00 5.57 22.04
C THR A 93 -2.24 7.05 22.35
N GLY A 94 -3.41 7.56 21.96
CA GLY A 94 -3.76 8.97 22.10
C GLY A 94 -3.24 9.87 20.98
N TRP A 95 -2.45 9.35 20.02
CA TRP A 95 -2.09 10.10 18.83
C TRP A 95 -3.18 9.98 17.76
N HIS A 96 -3.71 11.11 17.33
CA HIS A 96 -4.68 11.23 16.25
C HIS A 96 -4.04 11.90 15.04
N CYS A 97 -4.26 11.36 13.87
CA CYS A 97 -3.73 11.89 12.63
C CYS A 97 -4.86 12.50 11.79
N SER A 98 -4.89 13.81 11.62
CA SER A 98 -5.92 14.50 10.84
C SER A 98 -5.88 14.13 9.35
N ARG A 99 -4.72 13.69 8.85
CA ARG A 99 -4.60 13.07 7.52
C ARG A 99 -5.34 11.72 7.44
N VAL A 100 -5.24 10.87 8.46
CA VAL A 100 -6.01 9.61 8.54
C VAL A 100 -7.49 9.90 8.65
N TRP A 101 -7.88 10.85 9.50
CA TRP A 101 -9.27 11.30 9.59
C TRP A 101 -9.82 11.75 8.23
N SER A 102 -9.08 12.59 7.52
CA SER A 102 -9.44 13.02 6.16
C SER A 102 -9.55 11.84 5.18
N ALA A 103 -8.67 10.84 5.30
CA ALA A 103 -8.70 9.63 4.46
C ALA A 103 -10.00 8.82 4.67
N THR A 104 -10.49 8.70 5.91
CA THR A 104 -11.76 8.00 6.20
C THR A 104 -12.97 8.67 5.54
N LEU A 105 -12.87 9.97 5.27
CA LEU A 105 -13.88 10.76 4.57
C LEU A 105 -13.65 10.87 3.06
N GLY A 106 -12.67 10.12 2.52
CA GLY A 106 -12.35 10.13 1.10
C GLY A 106 -11.77 11.46 0.59
N LEU A 107 -11.31 12.34 1.49
CA LEU A 107 -10.70 13.64 1.18
C LEU A 107 -9.26 13.49 0.67
N PRO A 108 -8.64 14.54 0.11
CA PRO A 108 -7.22 14.57 -0.21
C PRO A 108 -6.33 14.26 0.99
N LEU A 109 -5.05 13.90 0.73
CA LEU A 109 -4.10 13.47 1.76
C LEU A 109 -2.93 14.48 1.95
N SER A 110 -3.08 15.72 1.49
CA SER A 110 -2.14 16.80 1.77
C SER A 110 -2.83 17.94 2.51
N LEU A 111 -2.17 18.54 3.48
CA LEU A 111 -2.70 19.65 4.30
C LEU A 111 -3.25 20.78 3.43
N ARG A 112 -2.51 21.14 2.37
CA ARG A 112 -2.90 22.17 1.40
C ARG A 112 -4.21 21.82 0.68
N ASP A 113 -4.28 20.59 0.12
CA ASP A 113 -5.41 20.21 -0.72
C ASP A 113 -6.68 20.01 0.12
N ILE A 114 -6.55 19.50 1.34
CA ILE A 114 -7.66 19.39 2.29
C ILE A 114 -8.18 20.78 2.65
N GLY A 115 -7.29 21.69 3.02
CA GLY A 115 -7.67 23.08 3.34
C GLY A 115 -8.43 23.75 2.19
N SER A 116 -7.98 23.54 0.95
CA SER A 116 -8.67 24.03 -0.25
C SER A 116 -10.05 23.39 -0.44
N VAL A 117 -10.16 22.06 -0.32
CA VAL A 117 -11.43 21.32 -0.49
C VAL A 117 -12.46 21.67 0.59
N LEU A 118 -12.01 21.90 1.82
CA LEU A 118 -12.85 22.31 2.95
C LEU A 118 -13.16 23.83 2.95
N GLY A 119 -12.56 24.60 2.04
CA GLY A 119 -12.76 26.05 1.94
C GLY A 119 -12.32 26.77 3.22
N LEU A 120 -11.15 26.42 3.76
CA LEU A 120 -10.65 27.06 4.97
C LEU A 120 -10.26 28.51 4.69
N PRO A 121 -10.55 29.46 5.61
CA PRO A 121 -10.16 30.85 5.47
C PRO A 121 -8.62 30.99 5.52
N ARG A 122 -7.95 30.19 6.31
CA ARG A 122 -6.49 30.11 6.39
C ARG A 122 -6.00 28.98 5.53
N GLN A 123 -5.03 29.26 4.68
CA GLN A 123 -4.41 28.29 3.77
C GLN A 123 -2.94 28.13 4.11
N LYS A 124 -2.40 26.95 3.81
CA LYS A 124 -0.96 26.66 3.94
C LYS A 124 -0.13 27.68 3.14
N ILE A 125 0.94 28.19 3.75
CA ILE A 125 1.83 29.17 3.12
C ILE A 125 2.57 28.49 1.95
N THR A 126 2.50 29.08 0.76
CA THR A 126 3.06 28.51 -0.47
C THR A 126 4.60 28.50 -0.49
N ALA A 127 5.25 29.49 0.15
CA ALA A 127 6.70 29.57 0.28
C ALA A 127 7.31 28.47 1.18
N GLY A 128 6.49 27.71 1.91
CA GLY A 128 6.95 26.71 2.88
C GLY A 128 7.90 25.66 2.31
N LYS A 129 7.71 25.21 1.05
CA LYS A 129 8.60 24.24 0.41
C LYS A 129 10.04 24.76 0.25
N GLU A 130 10.21 26.05 -0.02
CA GLU A 130 11.53 26.67 -0.13
C GLU A 130 12.19 26.81 1.24
N LEU A 131 11.41 27.18 2.27
CA LEU A 131 11.89 27.30 3.64
C LEU A 131 12.31 25.93 4.20
N VAL A 132 11.50 24.89 4.04
CA VAL A 132 11.84 23.51 4.40
C VAL A 132 13.11 23.06 3.67
N ARG A 133 13.21 23.30 2.35
CA ARG A 133 14.41 22.96 1.59
C ARG A 133 15.64 23.74 2.09
N TYR A 134 15.46 24.98 2.54
CA TYR A 134 16.57 25.82 2.99
C TYR A 134 17.10 25.41 4.36
N PHE A 135 16.22 25.15 5.33
CA PHE A 135 16.61 24.89 6.73
C PHE A 135 16.65 23.40 7.11
N CYS A 136 15.81 22.57 6.49
CA CYS A 136 15.62 21.17 6.89
C CYS A 136 16.45 20.16 6.10
N THR A 137 17.16 20.61 5.05
CA THR A 137 17.96 19.71 4.19
C THR A 137 19.38 20.25 3.99
N PRO A 138 20.35 19.35 3.71
CA PRO A 138 21.70 19.78 3.34
C PRO A 138 21.70 20.69 2.11
N CYS A 139 22.56 21.68 2.10
CA CYS A 139 22.84 22.50 0.93
C CYS A 139 24.14 22.09 0.24
N LYS A 140 24.24 22.34 -1.07
CA LYS A 140 25.46 22.08 -1.81
C LYS A 140 26.52 23.13 -1.43
N PRO A 141 27.77 22.73 -1.10
CA PRO A 141 28.85 23.67 -0.88
C PRO A 141 29.18 24.42 -2.17
N THR A 142 29.28 25.75 -2.08
CA THR A 142 29.65 26.68 -3.18
C THR A 142 30.50 27.81 -2.61
N LYS A 143 31.28 28.48 -3.47
CA LYS A 143 32.03 29.68 -3.04
C LYS A 143 31.09 30.75 -2.46
N ALA A 144 29.91 30.94 -3.04
CA ALA A 144 28.95 31.94 -2.59
C ALA A 144 28.37 31.65 -1.19
N ASN A 145 28.30 30.40 -0.79
CA ASN A 145 27.83 30.03 0.54
C ASN A 145 28.97 29.62 1.50
N GLN A 146 30.22 30.01 1.18
CA GLN A 146 31.42 29.72 1.99
C GLN A 146 31.61 28.20 2.21
N ASN A 147 31.28 27.39 1.21
CA ASN A 147 31.39 25.93 1.20
C ASN A 147 30.63 25.23 2.34
N ARG A 148 29.58 25.86 2.90
CA ARG A 148 28.75 25.22 3.91
C ARG A 148 27.87 24.13 3.32
N THR A 149 27.59 23.12 4.13
CA THR A 149 26.72 21.99 3.80
C THR A 149 25.33 22.11 4.45
N ARG A 150 25.13 23.09 5.35
CA ARG A 150 23.89 23.34 6.08
C ARG A 150 23.62 24.83 6.24
N ASN A 151 22.36 25.23 6.17
CA ASN A 151 21.93 26.58 6.49
C ASN A 151 21.38 26.63 7.94
N PHE A 152 21.83 27.63 8.69
CA PHE A 152 21.38 27.92 10.04
C PHE A 152 20.52 29.21 10.07
N PRO A 153 19.73 29.48 11.12
CA PRO A 153 18.87 30.66 11.22
C PRO A 153 19.59 31.97 10.94
N TYR A 154 20.82 32.13 11.46
CA TYR A 154 21.61 33.34 11.33
C TYR A 154 22.12 33.63 9.90
N HIS A 155 22.06 32.63 8.99
CA HIS A 155 22.42 32.86 7.58
C HIS A 155 21.31 33.58 6.79
N ALA A 156 20.06 33.55 7.28
CA ALA A 156 18.92 34.20 6.66
C ALA A 156 17.83 34.49 7.72
N PRO A 157 18.02 35.49 8.60
CA PRO A 157 17.12 35.77 9.72
C PRO A 157 15.66 36.04 9.29
N ASP A 158 15.47 36.78 8.19
CA ASP A 158 14.12 37.07 7.67
C ASP A 158 13.40 35.79 7.21
N LYS A 159 14.09 34.88 6.53
CA LYS A 159 13.54 33.58 6.14
C LYS A 159 13.25 32.72 7.37
N TRP A 160 14.04 32.83 8.44
CA TRP A 160 13.79 32.12 9.67
C TRP A 160 12.52 32.61 10.37
N GLN A 161 12.26 33.92 10.40
CA GLN A 161 10.99 34.44 10.92
C GLN A 161 9.80 33.97 10.08
N GLN A 162 9.93 33.96 8.75
CA GLN A 162 8.90 33.38 7.87
C GLN A 162 8.69 31.89 8.15
N PHE A 163 9.76 31.15 8.49
CA PHE A 163 9.68 29.72 8.81
C PHE A 163 8.96 29.44 10.13
N LYS A 164 9.18 30.28 11.15
CA LYS A 164 8.36 30.24 12.39
C LYS A 164 6.88 30.52 12.13
N GLN A 165 6.57 31.50 11.30
CA GLN A 165 5.20 31.79 10.88
C GLN A 165 4.58 30.65 10.07
N TYR A 166 5.39 29.95 9.27
CA TYR A 166 4.97 28.79 8.51
C TYR A 166 4.60 27.62 9.45
N ASN A 167 5.45 27.27 10.43
CA ASN A 167 5.15 26.26 11.44
C ASN A 167 3.89 26.61 12.25
N GLN A 168 3.76 27.86 12.71
CA GLN A 168 2.54 28.35 13.37
C GLN A 168 1.31 28.12 12.49
N ARG A 169 1.40 28.48 11.21
CA ARG A 169 0.28 28.36 10.25
C ARG A 169 -0.12 26.91 10.01
N ASP A 170 0.83 25.97 9.97
CA ASP A 170 0.53 24.55 9.76
C ASP A 170 -0.26 23.99 10.96
N VAL A 171 0.04 24.38 12.21
CA VAL A 171 -0.79 24.04 13.40
C VAL A 171 -2.18 24.68 13.30
N GLU A 172 -2.29 25.96 12.93
CA GLU A 172 -3.59 26.65 12.81
C GLU A 172 -4.50 25.96 11.77
N VAL A 173 -3.94 25.60 10.61
CA VAL A 173 -4.68 24.91 9.52
C VAL A 173 -5.09 23.50 9.95
N GLU A 174 -4.21 22.77 10.66
CA GLU A 174 -4.52 21.46 11.20
C GLU A 174 -5.69 21.50 12.18
N MET A 175 -5.68 22.47 13.12
CA MET A 175 -6.78 22.68 14.06
C MET A 175 -8.11 23.00 13.35
N GLU A 176 -8.10 23.88 12.35
CA GLU A 176 -9.30 24.20 11.57
C GLU A 176 -9.84 22.98 10.81
N ILE A 177 -8.97 22.13 10.27
CA ILE A 177 -9.35 20.84 9.66
C ILE A 177 -10.03 19.97 10.71
N THR A 178 -9.38 19.73 11.83
CA THR A 178 -9.89 18.89 12.92
C THR A 178 -11.27 19.34 13.36
N GLN A 179 -11.47 20.64 13.63
CA GLN A 179 -12.76 21.21 14.02
C GLN A 179 -13.85 21.00 12.95
N LYS A 180 -13.51 21.16 11.66
CA LYS A 180 -14.48 20.89 10.58
C LYS A 180 -14.85 19.41 10.47
N LEU A 181 -13.93 18.52 10.81
CA LEU A 181 -14.15 17.08 10.75
C LEU A 181 -14.87 16.51 11.98
N GLU A 182 -14.98 17.25 13.09
CA GLU A 182 -15.66 16.82 14.32
C GLU A 182 -17.10 16.33 14.10
N CYS A 183 -17.80 16.87 13.08
CA CYS A 183 -19.11 16.38 12.69
C CYS A 183 -19.12 14.92 12.19
N PHE A 184 -17.95 14.37 11.84
CA PHE A 184 -17.76 13.03 11.32
C PHE A 184 -16.63 12.33 12.07
N PRO A 185 -16.81 11.98 13.34
CA PRO A 185 -15.74 11.39 14.15
C PRO A 185 -15.31 10.04 13.61
N VAL A 186 -14.02 9.77 13.68
CA VAL A 186 -13.48 8.44 13.43
C VAL A 186 -13.91 7.52 14.57
N PRO A 187 -14.47 6.34 14.29
CA PRO A 187 -14.81 5.36 15.33
C PRO A 187 -13.60 4.97 16.17
N GLN A 188 -13.80 4.70 17.46
CA GLN A 188 -12.73 4.37 18.39
C GLN A 188 -11.90 3.16 17.94
N ASN A 189 -12.55 2.12 17.44
CA ASN A 189 -11.86 0.92 16.93
C ASN A 189 -10.94 1.23 15.71
N GLU A 190 -11.22 2.29 14.93
CA GLU A 190 -10.33 2.70 13.84
C GLU A 190 -9.11 3.46 14.36
N TRP A 191 -9.21 4.20 15.48
CA TRP A 191 -8.03 4.75 16.16
C TRP A 191 -7.18 3.64 16.76
N GLU A 192 -7.79 2.62 17.35
CA GLU A 192 -7.08 1.43 17.86
C GLU A 192 -6.35 0.69 16.74
N ASN A 193 -6.99 0.52 15.57
CA ASN A 193 -6.34 -0.04 14.38
C ASN A 193 -5.18 0.84 13.88
N TYR A 194 -5.32 2.17 13.96
CA TYR A 194 -4.23 3.10 13.65
C TYR A 194 -3.07 2.98 14.64
N TRP A 195 -3.34 2.88 15.93
CA TRP A 195 -2.29 2.69 16.94
C TRP A 195 -1.57 1.35 16.77
N MET A 196 -2.30 0.28 16.48
CA MET A 196 -1.71 -1.02 16.15
C MET A 196 -0.81 -0.93 14.90
N ASP A 197 -1.26 -0.27 13.84
CA ASP A 197 -0.43 0.00 12.65
C ASP A 197 0.86 0.73 13.01
N GLN A 198 0.77 1.74 13.89
CA GLN A 198 1.95 2.47 14.34
C GLN A 198 2.88 1.59 15.18
N ASP A 199 2.35 0.69 16.02
CA ASP A 199 3.15 -0.28 16.76
C ASP A 199 3.87 -1.27 15.82
N ILE A 200 3.20 -1.78 14.79
CA ILE A 200 3.78 -2.64 13.75
C ILE A 200 4.91 -1.90 13.01
N ASN A 201 4.68 -0.65 12.62
CA ASN A 201 5.68 0.17 11.95
C ASN A 201 6.88 0.51 12.86
N ASP A 202 6.65 0.72 14.16
CA ASP A 202 7.71 0.98 15.16
C ASP A 202 8.60 -0.25 15.41
N ARG A 203 8.02 -1.45 15.39
CA ARG A 203 8.79 -2.70 15.52
C ARG A 203 9.70 -2.92 14.34
N GLY A 204 9.21 -2.59 13.14
CA GLY A 204 9.92 -2.86 11.90
C GLY A 204 10.20 -4.34 11.68
N ILE A 205 10.90 -4.64 10.60
CA ILE A 205 11.28 -6.00 10.24
C ILE A 205 12.78 -6.08 9.97
N ARG A 206 13.42 -7.11 10.48
CA ARG A 206 14.86 -7.31 10.33
C ARG A 206 15.22 -7.67 8.90
N ILE A 207 16.37 -7.14 8.43
CA ILE A 207 16.88 -7.36 7.08
C ILE A 207 18.17 -8.18 7.13
N ASP A 208 18.29 -9.17 6.25
CA ASP A 208 19.55 -9.85 5.97
C ASP A 208 20.48 -8.91 5.18
N GLN A 209 21.26 -8.13 5.91
CA GLN A 209 22.12 -7.10 5.34
C GLN A 209 23.17 -7.69 4.40
N GLN A 210 23.67 -8.88 4.71
CA GLN A 210 24.65 -9.57 3.87
C GLN A 210 24.04 -9.93 2.52
N LEU A 211 22.85 -10.55 2.53
CA LEU A 211 22.10 -10.87 1.31
C LEU A 211 21.83 -9.61 0.48
N VAL A 212 21.32 -8.54 1.12
CA VAL A 212 20.99 -7.27 0.43
C VAL A 212 22.22 -6.66 -0.23
N ASN A 213 23.32 -6.54 0.51
CA ASN A 213 24.56 -5.95 -0.02
C ASN A 213 25.14 -6.78 -1.18
N ASN A 214 25.16 -8.08 -1.06
CA ASN A 214 25.69 -8.96 -2.10
C ASN A 214 24.75 -9.07 -3.31
N ALA A 215 23.43 -9.03 -3.12
CA ALA A 215 22.48 -8.93 -4.22
C ALA A 215 22.68 -7.66 -5.06
N ILE A 216 22.96 -6.53 -4.41
CA ILE A 216 23.29 -5.27 -5.11
C ILE A 216 24.59 -5.40 -5.89
N LYS A 217 25.64 -6.01 -5.28
CA LYS A 217 26.94 -6.23 -5.96
C LYS A 217 26.77 -7.16 -7.16
N CYS A 218 26.11 -8.32 -6.99
CA CYS A 218 25.84 -9.26 -8.07
C CYS A 218 25.09 -8.58 -9.22
N GLN A 219 24.04 -7.83 -8.93
CA GLN A 219 23.27 -7.11 -9.95
C GLN A 219 24.14 -6.11 -10.72
N ASN A 220 25.02 -5.36 -10.04
CA ASN A 220 25.90 -4.39 -10.71
C ASN A 220 26.85 -5.10 -11.68
N VAL A 221 27.45 -6.21 -11.29
CA VAL A 221 28.33 -7.01 -12.17
C VAL A 221 27.61 -7.43 -13.45
N PHE A 222 26.43 -8.04 -13.32
CA PHE A 222 25.65 -8.49 -14.48
C PHE A 222 25.08 -7.33 -15.30
N HIS A 223 24.66 -6.24 -14.64
CA HIS A 223 24.19 -5.04 -15.35
C HIS A 223 25.29 -4.46 -16.24
N ASP A 224 26.51 -4.35 -15.73
CA ASP A 224 27.64 -3.79 -16.50
C ASP A 224 28.04 -4.72 -17.65
N GLN A 225 28.01 -6.04 -17.45
CA GLN A 225 28.23 -7.03 -18.52
C GLN A 225 27.16 -6.93 -19.61
N TYR A 226 25.86 -6.91 -19.25
CA TYR A 226 24.77 -6.80 -20.22
C TYR A 226 24.78 -5.46 -20.96
N LEU A 227 25.13 -4.37 -20.27
CA LEU A 227 25.27 -3.05 -20.88
C LEU A 227 26.42 -3.02 -21.88
N GLN A 228 27.56 -3.61 -21.54
CA GLN A 228 28.73 -3.70 -22.42
C GLN A 228 28.39 -4.53 -23.66
N THR A 229 27.81 -5.73 -23.50
CA THR A 229 27.35 -6.55 -24.62
C THR A 229 26.35 -5.81 -25.51
N ALA A 230 25.40 -5.10 -24.92
CA ALA A 230 24.44 -4.31 -25.69
C ALA A 230 25.13 -3.17 -26.48
N LYS A 231 26.16 -2.52 -25.94
CA LYS A 231 26.97 -1.53 -26.67
C LYS A 231 27.71 -2.14 -27.84
N GLU A 232 28.33 -3.30 -27.65
CA GLU A 232 29.07 -4.02 -28.70
C GLU A 232 28.15 -4.44 -29.84
N LEU A 233 26.96 -4.96 -29.53
CA LEU A 233 25.99 -5.39 -30.54
C LEU A 233 25.33 -4.21 -31.29
N THR A 234 25.14 -3.08 -30.66
CA THR A 234 24.39 -1.95 -31.23
C THR A 234 25.26 -0.80 -31.73
N GLY A 235 26.49 -0.66 -31.23
CA GLY A 235 27.33 0.52 -31.45
C GLY A 235 26.82 1.79 -30.75
N LEU A 236 25.78 1.70 -29.91
CA LEU A 236 25.18 2.85 -29.25
C LEU A 236 25.98 3.27 -28.00
N ALA A 237 26.10 4.57 -27.80
CA ALA A 237 26.71 5.12 -26.59
C ALA A 237 25.89 4.75 -25.33
N ASN A 238 24.58 4.74 -25.43
CA ASN A 238 23.65 4.34 -24.37
C ASN A 238 22.49 3.48 -24.87
N PRO A 239 22.65 2.14 -24.94
CA PRO A 239 21.58 1.22 -25.33
C PRO A 239 20.35 1.26 -24.39
N ASN A 240 20.49 1.81 -23.17
CA ASN A 240 19.37 1.99 -22.25
C ASN A 240 18.49 3.21 -22.59
N SER A 241 18.94 4.13 -23.43
CA SER A 241 18.13 5.24 -23.90
C SER A 241 17.00 4.74 -24.79
N PRO A 242 15.72 4.96 -24.42
CA PRO A 242 14.60 4.56 -25.30
C PRO A 242 14.65 5.21 -26.68
N LEU A 243 15.17 6.42 -26.77
CA LEU A 243 15.32 7.14 -28.05
C LEU A 243 16.35 6.45 -28.93
N GLN A 244 17.60 6.33 -28.45
CA GLN A 244 18.67 5.70 -29.23
C GLN A 244 18.33 4.26 -29.63
N LEU A 245 17.74 3.48 -28.74
CA LEU A 245 17.36 2.10 -29.05
C LEU A 245 16.24 2.00 -30.08
N LYS A 246 15.26 2.91 -30.06
CA LYS A 246 14.21 2.94 -31.10
C LYS A 246 14.79 3.30 -32.48
N ASP A 247 15.68 4.29 -32.54
CA ASP A 247 16.33 4.70 -33.78
C ASP A 247 17.17 3.54 -34.35
N TRP A 248 17.91 2.83 -33.49
CA TRP A 248 18.66 1.64 -33.90
C TRP A 248 17.72 0.51 -34.40
N LEU A 249 16.63 0.21 -33.70
CA LEU A 249 15.63 -0.80 -34.13
C LEU A 249 15.01 -0.42 -35.48
N GLN A 250 14.74 0.86 -35.72
CA GLN A 250 14.23 1.33 -37.00
C GLN A 250 15.25 1.11 -38.15
N GLN A 251 16.55 1.31 -37.87
CA GLN A 251 17.61 1.00 -38.84
C GLN A 251 17.71 -0.51 -39.13
N GLN A 252 17.32 -1.35 -38.18
CA GLN A 252 17.24 -2.81 -38.35
C GLN A 252 15.88 -3.25 -38.95
N GLY A 253 15.05 -2.33 -39.47
CA GLY A 253 13.76 -2.61 -40.08
C GLY A 253 12.59 -2.84 -39.09
N ILE A 254 12.80 -2.65 -37.77
CA ILE A 254 11.78 -2.82 -36.75
C ILE A 254 11.18 -1.48 -36.33
N LYS A 255 9.92 -1.25 -36.71
CA LYS A 255 9.18 -0.04 -36.30
C LYS A 255 8.44 -0.29 -34.97
N THR A 256 8.75 0.47 -33.93
CA THR A 256 8.03 0.43 -32.66
C THR A 256 7.87 1.82 -32.06
N ASN A 257 6.67 2.10 -31.54
CA ASN A 257 6.39 3.35 -30.82
C ASN A 257 6.68 3.25 -29.32
N SER A 258 6.86 2.03 -28.80
CA SER A 258 7.00 1.77 -27.37
C SER A 258 8.04 0.68 -27.10
N LEU A 259 8.86 0.91 -26.05
CA LEU A 259 9.74 -0.08 -25.46
C LEU A 259 9.26 -0.47 -24.05
N SER A 260 7.93 -0.46 -23.83
CA SER A 260 7.31 -1.00 -22.63
C SER A 260 7.60 -2.50 -22.48
N LYS A 261 7.50 -3.03 -21.26
CA LYS A 261 7.70 -4.47 -21.01
C LYS A 261 6.84 -5.36 -21.94
N ALA A 262 5.59 -4.95 -22.18
CA ALA A 262 4.67 -5.69 -23.07
C ALA A 262 5.13 -5.60 -24.54
N SER A 263 5.51 -4.41 -25.01
CA SER A 263 5.98 -4.22 -26.39
C SER A 263 7.27 -4.99 -26.66
N VAL A 264 8.24 -4.96 -25.73
CA VAL A 264 9.48 -5.73 -25.84
C VAL A 264 9.20 -7.24 -25.85
N ALA A 265 8.30 -7.73 -24.99
CA ALA A 265 7.92 -9.14 -24.97
C ALA A 265 7.25 -9.60 -26.28
N GLN A 266 6.44 -8.74 -26.91
CA GLN A 266 5.84 -9.01 -28.21
C GLN A 266 6.87 -9.04 -29.34
N LEU A 267 7.81 -8.09 -29.35
CA LEU A 267 8.91 -8.05 -30.33
C LEU A 267 9.82 -9.27 -30.25
N LEU A 268 10.11 -9.76 -29.04
CA LEU A 268 10.89 -10.98 -28.82
C LEU A 268 10.27 -12.22 -29.47
N GLN A 269 8.94 -12.28 -29.61
CA GLN A 269 8.26 -13.40 -30.29
C GLN A 269 8.44 -13.42 -31.79
N THR A 270 8.73 -12.25 -32.39
CA THR A 270 8.74 -12.06 -33.85
C THR A 270 10.12 -11.72 -34.41
N THR A 271 11.13 -11.54 -33.56
CA THR A 271 12.50 -11.17 -33.96
C THR A 271 13.48 -12.31 -33.76
N THR A 272 14.56 -12.31 -34.52
CA THR A 272 15.68 -13.29 -34.46
C THR A 272 17.02 -12.56 -34.54
N GLY A 273 18.11 -13.29 -34.35
CA GLY A 273 19.48 -12.79 -34.50
C GLY A 273 19.83 -11.66 -33.53
N THR A 274 20.60 -10.68 -33.98
CA THR A 274 21.12 -9.57 -33.17
C THR A 274 20.02 -8.72 -32.54
N VAL A 275 18.92 -8.49 -33.28
CA VAL A 275 17.77 -7.73 -32.77
C VAL A 275 17.13 -8.45 -31.57
N HIS A 276 16.93 -9.75 -31.67
CA HIS A 276 16.40 -10.56 -30.56
C HIS A 276 17.33 -10.48 -29.32
N GLN A 277 18.64 -10.63 -29.52
CA GLN A 277 19.63 -10.55 -28.44
C GLN A 277 19.59 -9.19 -27.74
N VAL A 278 19.55 -8.08 -28.51
CA VAL A 278 19.49 -6.74 -27.95
C VAL A 278 18.17 -6.49 -27.19
N LEU A 279 17.03 -6.98 -27.69
CA LEU A 279 15.76 -6.89 -26.97
C LEU A 279 15.74 -7.74 -25.69
N ALA A 280 16.35 -8.92 -25.70
CA ALA A 280 16.53 -9.75 -24.49
C ALA A 280 17.41 -9.04 -23.46
N LEU A 281 18.55 -8.47 -23.88
CA LEU A 281 19.39 -7.65 -22.99
C LEU A 281 18.62 -6.44 -22.46
N ARG A 282 17.84 -5.76 -23.29
CA ARG A 282 16.97 -4.66 -22.84
C ARG A 282 15.99 -5.08 -21.78
N GLN A 283 15.41 -6.27 -21.89
CA GLN A 283 14.49 -6.83 -20.89
C GLN A 283 15.21 -7.07 -19.55
N LEU A 284 16.42 -7.63 -19.57
CA LEU A 284 17.26 -7.86 -18.39
C LEU A 284 17.69 -6.54 -17.73
N LEU A 285 18.19 -5.57 -18.52
CA LEU A 285 18.61 -4.25 -18.05
C LEU A 285 17.46 -3.41 -17.46
N SER A 286 16.22 -3.65 -17.92
CA SER A 286 15.04 -2.94 -17.43
C SER A 286 14.49 -3.49 -16.10
N LYS A 287 14.99 -4.60 -15.60
CA LYS A 287 14.53 -5.19 -14.34
C LYS A 287 14.83 -4.27 -13.16
N SER A 288 13.79 -4.00 -12.37
CA SER A 288 13.86 -3.06 -11.24
C SER A 288 14.08 -3.73 -9.88
N SER A 289 14.40 -5.04 -9.87
CA SER A 289 14.58 -5.82 -8.64
C SER A 289 15.64 -5.23 -7.70
N VAL A 290 16.75 -4.75 -8.25
CA VAL A 290 17.82 -4.10 -7.47
C VAL A 290 17.35 -2.85 -6.72
N LYS A 291 16.36 -2.12 -7.23
CA LYS A 291 15.78 -0.96 -6.56
C LYS A 291 15.14 -1.32 -5.22
N LYS A 292 14.64 -2.56 -5.09
CA LYS A 292 14.06 -3.06 -3.83
C LYS A 292 15.15 -3.26 -2.77
N TYR A 293 16.26 -3.91 -3.15
CA TYR A 293 17.42 -4.07 -2.27
C TYR A 293 18.04 -2.72 -1.89
N GLN A 294 18.17 -1.81 -2.83
CA GLN A 294 18.63 -0.44 -2.56
C GLN A 294 17.68 0.32 -1.63
N ALA A 295 16.37 0.11 -1.77
CA ALA A 295 15.38 0.70 -0.87
C ALA A 295 15.49 0.13 0.55
N MET A 296 15.69 -1.18 0.70
CA MET A 296 15.96 -1.82 1.99
C MET A 296 17.23 -1.27 2.64
N GLN A 297 18.35 -1.21 1.88
CA GLN A 297 19.62 -0.69 2.36
C GLN A 297 19.53 0.76 2.83
N LYS A 298 18.84 1.62 2.07
CA LYS A 298 18.67 3.04 2.41
C LYS A 298 17.76 3.27 3.62
N ALA A 299 16.72 2.45 3.76
CA ALA A 299 15.72 2.59 4.82
C ALA A 299 16.08 1.85 6.11
N MET A 300 17.13 1.03 6.10
CA MET A 300 17.56 0.26 7.27
C MET A 300 18.11 1.19 8.35
N CYS A 301 17.58 1.06 9.57
CA CYS A 301 18.03 1.79 10.75
C CYS A 301 19.24 1.10 11.40
N GLN A 302 19.81 1.72 12.43
CA GLN A 302 21.01 1.22 13.13
C GLN A 302 20.78 -0.13 13.81
N ASP A 303 19.54 -0.47 14.17
CA ASP A 303 19.14 -1.77 14.74
C ASP A 303 19.06 -2.91 13.70
N GLY A 304 19.35 -2.64 12.43
CA GLY A 304 19.28 -3.61 11.34
C GLY A 304 17.87 -3.92 10.83
N ARG A 305 16.88 -3.09 11.19
CA ARG A 305 15.49 -3.23 10.77
C ARG A 305 15.08 -2.14 9.78
N VAL A 306 14.07 -2.42 8.99
CA VAL A 306 13.35 -1.41 8.21
C VAL A 306 12.00 -1.17 8.88
N HIS A 307 11.76 0.08 9.26
CA HIS A 307 10.56 0.55 9.91
C HIS A 307 9.68 1.34 8.95
N GLY A 308 8.39 1.52 9.29
CA GLY A 308 7.49 2.37 8.51
C GLY A 308 7.16 1.82 7.12
N LEU A 309 7.05 0.50 6.97
CA LEU A 309 6.74 -0.16 5.71
C LEU A 309 5.29 -0.04 5.27
N LEU A 310 4.40 0.35 6.19
CA LEU A 310 2.96 0.36 6.00
C LEU A 310 2.39 1.77 6.20
N GLN A 311 1.41 2.10 5.38
CA GLN A 311 0.60 3.30 5.54
C GLN A 311 -0.83 2.90 5.86
N PHE A 312 -1.28 3.25 7.05
CA PHE A 312 -2.68 3.12 7.45
C PHE A 312 -3.59 3.93 6.52
N TYR A 313 -4.70 3.33 6.12
CA TYR A 313 -5.69 3.96 5.24
C TYR A 313 -5.09 4.47 3.92
N GLY A 314 -4.05 3.79 3.40
CA GLY A 314 -3.35 4.21 2.18
C GLY A 314 -4.21 4.16 0.92
N ALA A 315 -5.20 3.26 0.88
CA ALA A 315 -6.26 3.23 -0.11
C ALA A 315 -7.52 3.88 0.49
N ASN A 316 -7.65 5.19 0.35
CA ASN A 316 -8.68 5.99 1.02
C ASN A 316 -10.14 5.60 0.69
N ARG A 317 -10.38 4.84 -0.38
CA ARG A 317 -11.72 4.37 -0.75
C ARG A 317 -12.20 3.19 0.11
N THR A 318 -11.31 2.25 0.40
CA THR A 318 -11.61 0.99 1.10
C THR A 318 -11.03 0.93 2.52
N GLY A 319 -10.07 1.80 2.83
CA GLY A 319 -9.33 1.79 4.08
C GLY A 319 -8.22 0.74 4.14
N ARG A 320 -7.89 0.08 3.01
CA ARG A 320 -6.75 -0.85 2.93
C ARG A 320 -5.45 -0.12 3.17
N TRP A 321 -4.49 -0.84 3.75
CA TRP A 321 -3.11 -0.37 3.89
C TRP A 321 -2.42 -0.25 2.53
N ALA A 322 -1.47 0.66 2.42
CA ALA A 322 -0.56 0.73 1.29
C ALA A 322 0.88 0.48 1.75
N GLY A 323 1.68 -0.16 0.91
CA GLY A 323 3.11 -0.32 1.14
C GLY A 323 3.85 1.02 1.00
N ARG A 324 4.90 1.19 1.81
CA ARG A 324 5.83 2.32 1.75
C ARG A 324 7.26 1.80 1.51
N LEU A 325 8.16 2.67 1.17
CA LEU A 325 9.60 2.40 0.98
C LEU A 325 9.84 1.21 0.05
N VAL A 326 9.95 0.01 0.59
CA VAL A 326 10.18 -1.23 -0.18
C VAL A 326 8.93 -1.64 -0.98
N GLN A 327 7.75 -1.13 -0.65
CA GLN A 327 6.47 -1.49 -1.31
C GLN A 327 6.19 -2.99 -1.19
N VAL A 328 6.10 -3.48 0.05
CA VAL A 328 5.95 -4.92 0.38
C VAL A 328 4.74 -5.56 -0.29
N GLN A 329 3.66 -4.80 -0.50
CA GLN A 329 2.45 -5.23 -1.22
C GLN A 329 2.71 -5.65 -2.68
N ASN A 330 3.82 -5.22 -3.29
CA ASN A 330 4.14 -5.40 -4.71
C ASN A 330 5.44 -6.19 -4.92
N LEU A 331 5.82 -7.05 -3.99
CA LEU A 331 7.00 -7.90 -4.16
C LEU A 331 6.69 -9.08 -5.08
N PRO A 332 7.63 -9.48 -5.95
CA PRO A 332 7.49 -10.67 -6.78
C PRO A 332 7.22 -11.93 -5.92
N ARG A 333 6.49 -12.88 -6.47
CA ARG A 333 6.33 -14.20 -5.84
C ARG A 333 7.59 -15.04 -6.04
N ASN A 334 7.86 -15.93 -5.10
CA ASN A 334 8.87 -16.95 -5.23
C ASN A 334 8.25 -18.13 -6.02
N SER A 335 8.96 -18.64 -7.01
CA SER A 335 8.51 -19.79 -7.82
C SER A 335 9.64 -20.76 -8.16
N MET A 336 10.88 -20.43 -7.76
CA MET A 336 12.01 -21.32 -8.01
C MET A 336 12.06 -22.42 -6.93
N PRO A 337 12.32 -23.69 -7.35
CA PRO A 337 12.32 -24.82 -6.42
C PRO A 337 13.53 -24.84 -5.47
N ASP A 338 14.66 -24.29 -5.89
CA ASP A 338 15.95 -24.21 -5.22
C ASP A 338 16.18 -22.81 -4.58
N LEU A 339 15.12 -22.25 -3.98
CA LEU A 339 15.13 -20.89 -3.43
C LEU A 339 16.19 -20.71 -2.32
N GLU A 340 16.40 -21.71 -1.48
CA GLU A 340 17.33 -21.66 -0.34
C GLU A 340 18.78 -21.71 -0.82
N GLU A 341 19.10 -22.58 -1.78
CA GLU A 341 20.41 -22.70 -2.41
C GLU A 341 20.79 -21.41 -3.15
N ALA A 342 19.87 -20.87 -3.94
CA ALA A 342 20.06 -19.60 -4.64
C ALA A 342 20.31 -18.44 -3.66
N ARG A 343 19.56 -18.44 -2.54
CA ARG A 343 19.72 -17.45 -1.48
C ARG A 343 21.12 -17.50 -0.86
N GLU A 344 21.61 -18.68 -0.54
CA GLU A 344 22.95 -18.87 0.04
C GLU A 344 24.06 -18.46 -0.94
N LEU A 345 23.96 -18.80 -2.23
CA LEU A 345 24.92 -18.37 -3.24
C LEU A 345 24.99 -16.84 -3.38
N VAL A 346 23.84 -16.16 -3.36
CA VAL A 346 23.81 -14.69 -3.40
C VAL A 346 24.35 -14.11 -2.09
N LYS A 347 24.02 -14.68 -0.95
CA LYS A 347 24.50 -14.25 0.36
C LYS A 347 26.02 -14.39 0.48
N GLN A 348 26.61 -15.43 -0.09
CA GLN A 348 28.06 -15.62 -0.19
C GLN A 348 28.72 -14.69 -1.24
N GLY A 349 27.93 -14.09 -2.13
CA GLY A 349 28.44 -13.30 -3.25
C GLY A 349 29.13 -14.13 -4.33
N ASN A 350 28.76 -15.40 -4.48
CA ASN A 350 29.37 -16.34 -5.42
C ASN A 350 28.85 -16.12 -6.85
N VAL A 351 29.30 -15.02 -7.47
CA VAL A 351 28.93 -14.63 -8.85
C VAL A 351 29.23 -15.73 -9.87
N PRO A 352 30.40 -16.43 -9.85
CA PRO A 352 30.67 -17.50 -10.81
C PRO A 352 29.69 -18.65 -10.74
N ALA A 353 29.33 -19.12 -9.53
CA ALA A 353 28.34 -20.17 -9.37
C ALA A 353 26.96 -19.75 -9.85
N LEU A 354 26.55 -18.50 -9.56
CA LEU A 354 25.28 -17.96 -10.05
C LEU A 354 25.22 -17.91 -11.58
N ALA A 355 26.30 -17.48 -12.23
CA ALA A 355 26.40 -17.43 -13.69
C ALA A 355 26.39 -18.84 -14.34
N MET A 356 26.93 -19.84 -13.65
CA MET A 356 26.98 -21.22 -14.13
C MET A 356 25.66 -21.96 -13.97
N LEU A 357 24.95 -21.73 -12.85
CA LEU A 357 23.75 -22.49 -12.48
C LEU A 357 22.45 -21.90 -13.00
N TYR A 358 22.42 -20.59 -13.29
CA TYR A 358 21.18 -19.89 -13.64
C TYR A 358 21.30 -19.12 -14.95
N ASP A 359 20.36 -19.35 -15.86
CA ASP A 359 20.27 -18.63 -17.15
C ASP A 359 20.06 -17.12 -16.99
N SER A 360 19.42 -16.70 -15.90
CA SER A 360 19.12 -15.30 -15.62
C SER A 360 19.29 -14.95 -14.14
N VAL A 361 20.46 -14.46 -13.79
CA VAL A 361 20.73 -13.98 -12.42
C VAL A 361 19.80 -12.82 -12.00
N PRO A 362 19.43 -11.85 -12.86
CA PRO A 362 18.42 -10.85 -12.49
C PRO A 362 17.05 -11.45 -12.12
N ASP A 363 16.65 -12.61 -12.69
CA ASP A 363 15.42 -13.29 -12.29
C ASP A 363 15.58 -13.95 -10.92
N VAL A 364 16.71 -14.62 -10.67
CA VAL A 364 17.05 -15.14 -9.34
C VAL A 364 16.97 -14.03 -8.30
N LEU A 365 17.67 -12.92 -8.51
CA LEU A 365 17.65 -11.79 -7.59
C LEU A 365 16.23 -11.24 -7.38
N SER A 366 15.40 -11.22 -8.42
CA SER A 366 14.00 -10.79 -8.29
C SER A 366 13.19 -11.71 -7.38
N GLN A 367 13.38 -13.01 -7.48
CA GLN A 367 12.68 -14.00 -6.65
C GLN A 367 13.18 -14.01 -5.19
N LEU A 368 14.42 -13.62 -4.95
CA LEU A 368 15.02 -13.57 -3.61
C LEU A 368 14.69 -12.32 -2.80
N ILE A 369 13.99 -11.32 -3.37
CA ILE A 369 13.70 -10.05 -2.66
C ILE A 369 12.98 -10.29 -1.32
N ARG A 370 11.98 -11.18 -1.30
CA ARG A 370 11.23 -11.50 -0.07
C ARG A 370 12.11 -12.11 0.99
N THR A 371 13.06 -12.96 0.60
CA THR A 371 13.93 -13.68 1.52
C THR A 371 14.94 -12.79 2.24
N ALA A 372 15.02 -11.51 1.86
CA ALA A 372 15.82 -10.52 2.59
C ALA A 372 15.18 -10.13 3.93
N PHE A 373 13.89 -10.33 4.12
CA PHE A 373 13.23 -10.17 5.41
C PHE A 373 13.44 -11.43 6.25
N ILE A 374 14.01 -11.26 7.44
CA ILE A 374 14.35 -12.34 8.37
C ILE A 374 13.77 -12.07 9.76
N PRO A 375 13.45 -13.10 10.55
CA PRO A 375 12.95 -12.93 11.90
C PRO A 375 14.04 -12.43 12.85
N SER A 376 13.65 -12.12 14.06
CA SER A 376 14.55 -11.84 15.18
C SER A 376 15.43 -13.05 15.49
N LYS A 377 16.53 -12.84 16.21
CA LYS A 377 17.41 -13.94 16.62
C LYS A 377 16.62 -14.95 17.46
N ASN A 378 16.75 -16.24 17.16
CA ASN A 378 16.04 -17.37 17.82
C ASN A 378 14.50 -17.34 17.62
N HIS A 379 14.03 -16.64 16.61
CA HIS A 379 12.63 -16.62 16.21
C HIS A 379 12.47 -17.20 14.81
N HIS A 380 11.21 -17.52 14.44
CA HIS A 380 10.79 -17.81 13.09
C HIS A 380 9.69 -16.84 12.66
N PHE A 381 9.49 -16.69 11.35
CA PHE A 381 8.26 -16.13 10.84
C PHE A 381 7.17 -17.20 10.83
N TYR A 382 6.05 -16.85 11.43
CA TYR A 382 4.78 -17.54 11.28
C TYR A 382 3.95 -16.70 10.34
N VAL A 383 3.68 -17.23 9.16
CA VAL A 383 2.91 -16.54 8.13
C VAL A 383 1.55 -17.19 8.06
N ALA A 384 0.48 -16.40 8.21
CA ALA A 384 -0.88 -16.87 8.09
C ALA A 384 -1.66 -16.00 7.10
N ASP A 385 -2.24 -16.63 6.08
CA ASP A 385 -2.89 -15.98 4.93
C ASP A 385 -4.35 -16.46 4.82
N PHE A 386 -5.29 -15.54 4.71
CA PHE A 386 -6.69 -15.90 4.48
C PHE A 386 -6.87 -16.56 3.11
N SER A 387 -7.55 -17.69 3.09
CA SER A 387 -7.86 -18.40 1.84
C SER A 387 -9.04 -17.78 1.13
N ALA A 388 -8.80 -17.07 0.01
CA ALA A 388 -9.83 -16.49 -0.87
C ALA A 388 -10.84 -15.59 -0.12
N VAL A 389 -10.39 -14.71 0.78
CA VAL A 389 -11.25 -13.93 1.67
C VAL A 389 -12.28 -13.08 0.91
N GLU A 390 -11.91 -12.43 -0.19
CA GLU A 390 -12.85 -11.61 -0.98
C GLU A 390 -13.96 -12.47 -1.61
N ALA A 391 -13.64 -13.67 -2.10
CA ALA A 391 -14.62 -14.58 -2.67
C ALA A 391 -15.59 -15.14 -1.59
N ARG A 392 -15.08 -15.34 -0.37
CA ARG A 392 -15.92 -15.73 0.79
C ARG A 392 -16.83 -14.58 1.22
N VAL A 393 -16.31 -13.38 1.31
CA VAL A 393 -17.05 -12.17 1.69
C VAL A 393 -18.16 -11.85 0.68
N ILE A 394 -17.89 -11.90 -0.63
CA ILE A 394 -18.92 -11.62 -1.63
C ILE A 394 -20.01 -12.71 -1.62
N ALA A 395 -19.65 -13.98 -1.47
CA ALA A 395 -20.60 -15.09 -1.36
C ALA A 395 -21.52 -14.96 -0.12
N TRP A 396 -20.95 -14.56 1.01
CA TRP A 396 -21.69 -14.33 2.25
C TRP A 396 -22.63 -13.12 2.14
N LEU A 397 -22.14 -11.96 1.62
CA LEU A 397 -22.94 -10.75 1.49
C LEU A 397 -24.08 -10.91 0.48
N SER A 398 -23.86 -11.61 -0.61
CA SER A 398 -24.87 -11.87 -1.64
C SER A 398 -25.79 -13.05 -1.32
N ASN A 399 -25.45 -13.86 -0.31
CA ASN A 399 -26.09 -15.13 -0.01
C ASN A 399 -26.06 -16.15 -1.17
N GLU A 400 -24.91 -16.23 -1.88
CA GLU A 400 -24.69 -17.21 -2.95
C GLU A 400 -24.40 -18.60 -2.34
N LYS A 401 -25.46 -19.40 -2.16
CA LYS A 401 -25.43 -20.62 -1.34
C LYS A 401 -24.42 -21.67 -1.81
N TRP A 402 -24.39 -21.99 -3.11
CA TRP A 402 -23.50 -23.03 -3.60
C TRP A 402 -22.01 -22.70 -3.30
N ARG A 403 -21.64 -21.40 -3.34
CA ARG A 403 -20.28 -20.96 -2.98
C ARG A 403 -20.02 -21.14 -1.50
N GLN A 404 -20.98 -20.78 -0.65
CA GLN A 404 -20.87 -20.98 0.80
C GLN A 404 -20.72 -22.48 1.14
N GLU A 405 -21.50 -23.35 0.48
CA GLU A 405 -21.40 -24.80 0.63
C GLU A 405 -20.04 -25.35 0.18
N SER A 406 -19.53 -24.89 -0.97
CA SER A 406 -18.19 -25.25 -1.45
C SER A 406 -17.10 -24.80 -0.48
N PHE A 407 -17.22 -23.59 0.10
CA PHE A 407 -16.28 -23.11 1.11
C PHE A 407 -16.38 -23.89 2.43
N ALA A 408 -17.58 -24.32 2.85
CA ALA A 408 -17.76 -25.17 4.03
C ALA A 408 -17.11 -26.54 3.87
N LYS A 409 -17.10 -27.08 2.65
CA LYS A 409 -16.46 -28.36 2.30
C LYS A 409 -14.97 -28.22 1.97
N ASN A 410 -14.39 -27.01 2.03
CA ASN A 410 -13.02 -26.70 1.61
C ASN A 410 -12.69 -27.10 0.16
N GLU A 411 -13.68 -27.03 -0.74
CA GLU A 411 -13.49 -27.31 -2.16
C GLU A 411 -12.66 -26.19 -2.85
N ASP A 412 -11.97 -26.56 -3.94
CA ASP A 412 -11.29 -25.57 -4.80
C ASP A 412 -12.35 -24.72 -5.52
N ILE A 413 -12.48 -23.45 -5.14
CA ILE A 413 -13.51 -22.54 -5.67
C ILE A 413 -13.43 -22.40 -7.21
N TYR A 414 -12.26 -22.54 -7.81
CA TYR A 414 -12.10 -22.48 -9.25
C TYR A 414 -12.64 -23.71 -9.97
N CYS A 415 -12.51 -24.88 -9.34
CA CYS A 415 -13.15 -26.11 -9.80
C CYS A 415 -14.67 -26.04 -9.60
N ALA A 416 -15.13 -25.61 -8.44
CA ALA A 416 -16.55 -25.47 -8.14
C ALA A 416 -17.23 -24.47 -9.09
N SER A 417 -16.60 -23.32 -9.36
CA SER A 417 -17.09 -22.33 -10.31
C SER A 417 -17.17 -22.90 -11.74
N ALA A 418 -16.10 -23.57 -12.20
CA ALA A 418 -16.13 -24.23 -13.49
C ALA A 418 -17.24 -25.30 -13.56
N SER A 419 -17.45 -26.09 -12.51
CA SER A 419 -18.52 -27.08 -12.46
C SER A 419 -19.91 -26.44 -12.62
N GLN A 420 -20.14 -25.33 -11.92
CA GLN A 420 -21.42 -24.58 -12.04
C GLN A 420 -21.60 -23.94 -13.42
N MET A 421 -20.51 -23.39 -13.99
CA MET A 421 -20.55 -22.73 -15.30
C MET A 421 -20.82 -23.70 -16.45
N PHE A 422 -20.17 -24.86 -16.42
CA PHE A 422 -20.21 -25.83 -17.53
C PHE A 422 -21.20 -26.99 -17.29
N GLY A 423 -21.79 -27.09 -16.09
CA GLY A 423 -22.74 -28.16 -15.74
C GLY A 423 -22.10 -29.56 -15.67
N VAL A 424 -20.80 -29.66 -15.47
CA VAL A 424 -20.03 -30.92 -15.41
C VAL A 424 -19.12 -30.94 -14.19
N PRO A 425 -18.83 -32.12 -13.62
CA PRO A 425 -17.85 -32.22 -12.54
C PRO A 425 -16.46 -31.78 -12.98
N VAL A 426 -15.78 -30.94 -12.21
CA VAL A 426 -14.41 -30.47 -12.46
C VAL A 426 -13.53 -30.77 -11.25
N VAL A 427 -12.46 -31.53 -11.43
CA VAL A 427 -11.50 -31.91 -10.39
C VAL A 427 -10.11 -31.49 -10.79
N LYS A 428 -9.37 -30.83 -9.89
CA LYS A 428 -8.08 -30.16 -10.16
C LYS A 428 -7.05 -31.01 -10.93
N HIS A 429 -6.95 -32.29 -10.61
CA HIS A 429 -6.05 -33.27 -11.23
C HIS A 429 -6.82 -34.51 -11.70
N GLY A 430 -8.04 -34.33 -12.23
CA GLY A 430 -8.94 -35.40 -12.62
C GLY A 430 -9.88 -34.98 -13.74
N ILE A 431 -11.13 -35.44 -13.65
CA ILE A 431 -12.18 -35.22 -14.66
C ILE A 431 -12.36 -33.73 -14.97
N ASN A 432 -12.29 -33.36 -16.26
CA ASN A 432 -12.46 -31.99 -16.76
C ASN A 432 -11.53 -30.94 -16.10
N GLY A 433 -10.36 -31.36 -15.62
CA GLY A 433 -9.43 -30.49 -14.88
C GLY A 433 -8.94 -29.26 -15.68
N GLU A 434 -8.96 -29.33 -17.01
CA GLU A 434 -8.64 -28.20 -17.89
C GLU A 434 -9.60 -27.02 -17.75
N LEU A 435 -10.87 -27.30 -17.42
CA LEU A 435 -11.90 -26.26 -17.21
C LEU A 435 -11.63 -25.42 -15.97
N ARG A 436 -10.87 -25.95 -14.99
CA ARG A 436 -10.51 -25.21 -13.79
C ARG A 436 -9.85 -23.88 -14.11
N GLN A 437 -9.02 -23.82 -15.16
CA GLN A 437 -8.36 -22.56 -15.55
C GLN A 437 -9.34 -21.53 -16.10
N LYS A 438 -10.37 -21.97 -16.83
CA LYS A 438 -11.49 -21.09 -17.27
C LYS A 438 -12.27 -20.57 -16.05
N GLY A 439 -12.57 -21.43 -15.09
CA GLY A 439 -13.20 -21.05 -13.82
C GLY A 439 -12.35 -20.04 -13.04
N LYS A 440 -11.03 -20.23 -12.95
CA LYS A 440 -10.13 -19.29 -12.27
C LYS A 440 -10.14 -17.90 -12.88
N ILE A 441 -10.07 -17.80 -14.20
CA ILE A 441 -10.10 -16.50 -14.90
C ILE A 441 -11.45 -15.81 -14.69
N ALA A 442 -12.56 -16.57 -14.81
CA ALA A 442 -13.89 -16.05 -14.62
C ALA A 442 -14.07 -15.50 -13.19
N GLU A 443 -13.64 -16.25 -12.17
CA GLU A 443 -13.68 -15.81 -10.77
C GLU A 443 -12.92 -14.49 -10.54
N LEU A 444 -11.71 -14.40 -11.05
CA LEU A 444 -10.86 -13.23 -10.85
C LEU A 444 -11.33 -11.99 -11.63
N ALA A 445 -11.99 -12.19 -12.79
CA ALA A 445 -12.39 -11.12 -13.69
C ALA A 445 -13.82 -10.61 -13.47
N LEU A 446 -14.75 -11.50 -13.11
CA LEU A 446 -16.19 -11.22 -13.26
C LEU A 446 -16.89 -10.85 -11.95
N GLY A 447 -16.32 -11.15 -10.79
CA GLY A 447 -16.94 -10.95 -9.47
C GLY A 447 -17.43 -9.52 -9.18
N TYR A 448 -16.88 -8.53 -9.84
CA TYR A 448 -17.19 -7.11 -9.66
C TYR A 448 -17.73 -6.45 -10.96
N GLY A 449 -18.59 -7.18 -11.66
CA GLY A 449 -19.24 -6.67 -12.88
C GLY A 449 -18.31 -6.58 -14.09
N GLY A 450 -17.19 -7.28 -14.06
CA GLY A 450 -16.29 -7.41 -15.19
C GLY A 450 -16.98 -8.01 -16.43
N SER A 451 -16.40 -7.82 -17.59
CA SER A 451 -16.87 -8.34 -18.86
C SER A 451 -15.66 -8.77 -19.71
N ILE A 452 -15.82 -8.90 -21.01
CA ILE A 452 -14.78 -9.33 -21.96
C ILE A 452 -13.43 -8.64 -21.73
N GLY A 453 -13.45 -7.31 -21.54
CA GLY A 453 -12.23 -6.53 -21.27
C GLY A 453 -11.49 -6.98 -19.99
N ALA A 454 -12.21 -7.35 -18.94
CA ALA A 454 -11.61 -7.86 -17.72
C ALA A 454 -11.02 -9.26 -17.90
N LEU A 455 -11.70 -10.16 -18.64
CA LEU A 455 -11.17 -11.48 -19.00
C LEU A 455 -9.86 -11.36 -19.79
N LYS A 456 -9.82 -10.47 -20.80
CA LYS A 456 -8.59 -10.20 -21.59
C LYS A 456 -7.45 -9.67 -20.71
N ALA A 457 -7.76 -8.72 -19.81
CA ALA A 457 -6.78 -8.17 -18.88
C ALA A 457 -6.22 -9.22 -17.90
N MET A 458 -7.03 -10.21 -17.51
CA MET A 458 -6.61 -11.36 -16.69
C MET A 458 -5.89 -12.46 -17.49
N GLY A 459 -5.67 -12.27 -18.78
CA GLY A 459 -4.88 -13.16 -19.61
C GLY A 459 -5.66 -14.30 -20.29
N ALA A 460 -6.97 -14.17 -20.44
CA ALA A 460 -7.81 -15.18 -21.11
C ALA A 460 -7.27 -15.60 -22.47
N THR A 461 -6.85 -14.62 -23.30
CA THR A 461 -6.27 -14.89 -24.63
C THR A 461 -4.89 -15.57 -24.57
N LYS A 462 -4.09 -15.32 -23.52
CA LYS A 462 -2.81 -16.01 -23.31
C LYS A 462 -2.98 -17.49 -22.94
N LEU A 463 -4.16 -17.86 -22.48
CA LEU A 463 -4.53 -19.22 -22.12
C LEU A 463 -5.29 -19.92 -23.24
N GLY A 464 -5.26 -19.37 -24.44
CA GLY A 464 -5.82 -19.97 -25.65
C GLY A 464 -7.31 -19.72 -25.86
N LEU A 465 -7.97 -18.87 -25.02
CA LEU A 465 -9.36 -18.50 -25.25
C LEU A 465 -9.46 -17.53 -26.42
N THR A 466 -10.35 -17.84 -27.37
CA THR A 466 -10.65 -16.97 -28.51
C THR A 466 -11.62 -15.85 -28.13
N ASP A 467 -11.67 -14.80 -28.92
CA ASP A 467 -12.58 -13.66 -28.69
C ASP A 467 -14.06 -14.08 -28.70
N ASP A 468 -14.42 -15.11 -29.45
CA ASP A 468 -15.79 -15.65 -29.54
C ASP A 468 -16.19 -16.49 -28.31
N GLU A 469 -15.23 -17.04 -27.57
CA GLU A 469 -15.47 -17.78 -26.33
C GLU A 469 -15.72 -16.86 -25.13
N LEU A 470 -15.28 -15.60 -25.19
CA LEU A 470 -15.37 -14.70 -24.03
C LEU A 470 -16.80 -14.26 -23.67
N PRO A 471 -17.67 -13.86 -24.62
CA PRO A 471 -19.05 -13.49 -24.30
C PRO A 471 -19.86 -14.64 -23.65
N PRO A 472 -19.85 -15.89 -24.16
CA PRO A 472 -20.49 -17.02 -23.51
C PRO A 472 -19.95 -17.26 -22.09
N LEU A 473 -18.64 -17.15 -21.87
CA LEU A 473 -18.02 -17.35 -20.56
C LEU A 473 -18.52 -16.35 -19.53
N VAL A 474 -18.67 -15.07 -19.92
CA VAL A 474 -19.28 -14.04 -19.04
C VAL A 474 -20.70 -14.41 -18.66
N GLN A 475 -21.51 -14.86 -19.64
CA GLN A 475 -22.90 -15.22 -19.40
C GLN A 475 -23.04 -16.48 -18.50
N MET A 476 -22.22 -17.49 -18.77
CA MET A 476 -22.20 -18.72 -17.94
C MET A 476 -21.87 -18.40 -16.48
N TRP A 477 -20.87 -17.56 -16.23
CA TRP A 477 -20.52 -17.16 -14.88
C TRP A 477 -21.64 -16.38 -14.18
N ARG A 478 -22.28 -15.44 -14.88
CA ARG A 478 -23.40 -14.66 -14.34
C ARG A 478 -24.61 -15.54 -14.04
N ASN A 479 -24.92 -16.51 -14.90
CA ASN A 479 -25.99 -17.48 -14.67
C ASN A 479 -25.67 -18.41 -13.47
N ALA A 480 -24.41 -18.78 -13.29
CA ALA A 480 -23.95 -19.58 -12.17
C ALA A 480 -23.90 -18.80 -10.84
N SER A 481 -23.93 -17.46 -10.88
CA SER A 481 -23.81 -16.60 -9.70
C SER A 481 -24.90 -15.52 -9.65
N PRO A 482 -26.21 -15.91 -9.71
CA PRO A 482 -27.31 -14.97 -9.85
C PRO A 482 -27.45 -14.03 -8.63
N HIS A 483 -27.14 -14.49 -7.42
CA HIS A 483 -27.23 -13.68 -6.21
C HIS A 483 -26.13 -12.62 -6.15
N ILE A 484 -24.95 -12.90 -6.68
CA ILE A 484 -23.88 -11.89 -6.81
C ILE A 484 -24.28 -10.81 -7.82
N VAL A 485 -24.86 -11.21 -8.97
CA VAL A 485 -25.37 -10.28 -9.97
C VAL A 485 -26.50 -9.40 -9.38
N GLN A 486 -27.44 -10.01 -8.66
CA GLN A 486 -28.51 -9.28 -7.98
C GLN A 486 -27.96 -8.30 -6.94
N PHE A 487 -26.91 -8.71 -6.19
CA PHE A 487 -26.25 -7.85 -5.20
C PHE A 487 -25.68 -6.56 -5.83
N TRP A 488 -25.13 -6.62 -7.05
CA TRP A 488 -24.68 -5.41 -7.74
C TRP A 488 -25.83 -4.43 -7.99
N TRP A 489 -26.98 -4.94 -8.42
CA TRP A 489 -28.16 -4.12 -8.72
C TRP A 489 -28.83 -3.57 -7.46
N ASP A 490 -28.91 -4.34 -6.40
CA ASP A 490 -29.47 -3.92 -5.12
C ASP A 490 -28.64 -2.79 -4.50
N VAL A 491 -27.31 -2.89 -4.56
CA VAL A 491 -26.40 -1.85 -4.09
C VAL A 491 -26.48 -0.60 -4.96
N ASP A 492 -26.57 -0.74 -6.28
CA ASP A 492 -26.73 0.38 -7.22
C ASP A 492 -28.03 1.14 -6.94
N LYS A 493 -29.14 0.41 -6.81
CA LYS A 493 -30.46 0.96 -6.52
C LYS A 493 -30.46 1.69 -5.18
N ALA A 494 -29.98 1.05 -4.10
CA ALA A 494 -29.94 1.64 -2.77
C ALA A 494 -29.10 2.94 -2.73
N ALA A 495 -27.95 2.94 -3.40
CA ALA A 495 -27.10 4.11 -3.48
C ALA A 495 -27.78 5.26 -4.25
N LYS A 496 -28.37 4.97 -5.42
CA LYS A 496 -29.08 5.97 -6.22
C LYS A 496 -30.29 6.56 -5.49
N GLU A 497 -31.12 5.71 -4.86
CA GLU A 497 -32.26 6.17 -4.07
C GLU A 497 -31.82 7.04 -2.87
N CYS A 498 -30.76 6.64 -2.17
CA CYS A 498 -30.20 7.44 -1.09
C CYS A 498 -29.75 8.84 -1.57
N ILE A 499 -29.13 8.94 -2.76
CA ILE A 499 -28.70 10.20 -3.34
C ILE A 499 -29.88 11.06 -3.80
N LYS A 500 -30.91 10.46 -4.41
CA LYS A 500 -32.09 11.15 -4.94
C LYS A 500 -33.00 11.67 -3.83
N THR A 501 -33.25 10.85 -2.81
CA THR A 501 -34.24 11.14 -1.77
C THR A 501 -33.64 11.74 -0.50
N HIS A 502 -32.33 11.59 -0.30
CA HIS A 502 -31.62 11.87 0.95
C HIS A 502 -32.12 11.03 2.15
N LEU A 503 -32.93 10.02 1.91
CA LEU A 503 -33.41 9.09 2.94
C LEU A 503 -32.48 7.89 3.06
N PRO A 504 -32.30 7.33 4.27
CA PRO A 504 -31.50 6.12 4.47
C PRO A 504 -32.06 4.94 3.68
N GLN A 505 -31.16 4.16 3.05
CA GLN A 505 -31.49 2.92 2.36
C GLN A 505 -30.72 1.76 2.99
N THR A 506 -31.33 0.60 3.07
CA THR A 506 -30.69 -0.60 3.63
C THR A 506 -30.75 -1.74 2.62
N THR A 507 -29.63 -2.42 2.41
CA THR A 507 -29.55 -3.62 1.57
C THR A 507 -28.44 -4.53 2.08
N HIS A 508 -28.64 -5.85 2.05
CA HIS A 508 -27.65 -6.88 2.45
C HIS A 508 -26.99 -6.62 3.83
N GLY A 509 -27.74 -6.04 4.78
CA GLY A 509 -27.25 -5.70 6.13
C GLY A 509 -26.35 -4.45 6.19
N MET A 510 -26.23 -3.71 5.10
CA MET A 510 -25.50 -2.43 5.01
C MET A 510 -26.49 -1.27 4.90
N LYS A 511 -26.03 -0.07 5.27
CA LYS A 511 -26.88 1.12 5.28
C LYS A 511 -26.23 2.28 4.53
N PHE A 512 -26.93 2.82 3.53
CA PHE A 512 -26.57 4.07 2.85
C PHE A 512 -27.24 5.24 3.57
N ILE A 513 -26.50 6.30 3.86
CA ILE A 513 -26.94 7.47 4.60
C ILE A 513 -26.44 8.72 3.90
N TYR A 514 -27.33 9.66 3.59
CA TYR A 514 -26.93 10.97 3.08
C TYR A 514 -26.86 11.98 4.24
N ARG A 515 -25.69 12.58 4.46
CA ARG A 515 -25.48 13.55 5.53
C ARG A 515 -24.47 14.60 5.11
N SER A 516 -24.81 15.88 5.30
CA SER A 516 -23.90 17.02 5.09
C SER A 516 -23.16 17.00 3.74
N GLY A 517 -23.87 16.65 2.65
CA GLY A 517 -23.31 16.61 1.31
C GLY A 517 -22.42 15.39 1.01
N CYS A 518 -22.46 14.36 1.85
CA CYS A 518 -21.77 13.09 1.64
C CYS A 518 -22.75 11.92 1.69
N MET A 519 -22.54 10.93 0.84
CA MET A 519 -23.15 9.61 1.01
C MET A 519 -22.19 8.72 1.79
N PHE A 520 -22.67 8.20 2.91
CA PHE A 520 -21.96 7.22 3.73
C PHE A 520 -22.55 5.84 3.51
N LEU A 521 -21.71 4.87 3.30
CA LEU A 521 -22.07 3.46 3.29
C LEU A 521 -21.52 2.83 4.57
N ARG A 522 -22.41 2.47 5.51
CA ARG A 522 -22.07 1.73 6.73
C ARG A 522 -21.99 0.25 6.41
N LEU A 523 -20.81 -0.32 6.60
CA LEU A 523 -20.53 -1.74 6.50
C LEU A 523 -21.13 -2.52 7.69
N ARG A 524 -21.22 -3.84 7.60
CA ARG A 524 -21.63 -4.68 8.73
C ARG A 524 -20.68 -4.59 9.93
N SER A 525 -19.39 -4.33 9.68
CA SER A 525 -18.39 -4.04 10.73
C SER A 525 -18.65 -2.74 11.51
N GLY A 526 -19.61 -1.93 11.07
CA GLY A 526 -19.89 -0.61 11.64
C GLY A 526 -19.07 0.53 11.05
N ARG A 527 -18.01 0.24 10.30
CA ARG A 527 -17.18 1.26 9.63
C ARG A 527 -17.90 1.88 8.44
N TYR A 528 -17.54 3.11 8.11
CA TYR A 528 -18.14 3.87 7.02
C TYR A 528 -17.19 4.03 5.84
N LEU A 529 -17.72 3.89 4.62
CA LEU A 529 -17.11 4.37 3.38
C LEU A 529 -17.79 5.68 3.00
N CYS A 530 -17.01 6.72 2.69
CA CYS A 530 -17.55 8.05 2.39
C CYS A 530 -17.41 8.37 0.90
N TYR A 531 -18.46 8.89 0.30
CA TYR A 531 -18.54 9.38 -1.08
C TYR A 531 -18.94 10.87 -1.06
N PRO A 532 -17.97 11.81 -1.09
CA PRO A 532 -18.23 13.24 -0.99
C PRO A 532 -18.98 13.79 -2.22
N LYS A 533 -19.90 14.72 -1.98
CA LYS A 533 -20.66 15.44 -3.03
C LYS A 533 -21.22 14.50 -4.11
N PRO A 534 -21.95 13.42 -3.73
CA PRO A 534 -22.49 12.47 -4.68
C PRO A 534 -23.56 13.14 -5.54
N LYS A 535 -23.65 12.73 -6.81
CA LYS A 535 -24.69 13.18 -7.75
C LYS A 535 -25.05 12.04 -8.69
N ILE A 536 -26.29 12.04 -9.17
CA ILE A 536 -26.68 11.23 -10.30
C ILE A 536 -26.18 11.92 -11.56
N GLY A 537 -25.52 11.19 -12.40
CA GLY A 537 -25.00 11.60 -13.71
C GLY A 537 -25.40 10.61 -14.80
N THR A 538 -24.85 10.77 -15.98
CA THR A 538 -25.04 9.87 -17.12
C THR A 538 -23.69 9.27 -17.50
N ASN A 539 -23.63 7.94 -17.64
CA ASN A 539 -22.42 7.26 -18.08
C ASN A 539 -22.23 7.37 -19.60
N ARG A 540 -21.09 6.89 -20.10
CA ARG A 540 -20.75 6.89 -21.52
C ARG A 540 -21.73 6.09 -22.42
N PHE A 541 -22.63 5.31 -21.82
CA PHE A 541 -23.63 4.49 -22.53
C PHE A 541 -25.04 5.11 -22.47
N GLY A 542 -25.19 6.33 -21.90
CA GLY A 542 -26.47 7.02 -21.78
C GLY A 542 -27.33 6.60 -20.58
N SER A 543 -26.84 5.70 -19.72
CA SER A 543 -27.56 5.24 -18.53
C SER A 543 -27.22 6.08 -17.30
N GLU A 544 -28.12 6.15 -16.33
CA GLU A 544 -27.86 6.79 -15.03
C GLU A 544 -26.66 6.14 -14.33
N SER A 545 -25.73 6.96 -13.88
CA SER A 545 -24.59 6.54 -13.07
C SER A 545 -24.44 7.43 -11.83
N ILE A 546 -23.66 6.94 -10.88
CA ILE A 546 -23.33 7.70 -9.66
C ILE A 546 -21.98 8.39 -9.89
N THR A 547 -21.91 9.68 -9.56
CA THR A 547 -20.64 10.42 -9.54
C THR A 547 -20.42 11.04 -8.17
N PHE A 548 -19.15 11.16 -7.76
CA PHE A 548 -18.76 11.77 -6.49
C PHE A 548 -17.41 12.46 -6.61
N MET A 549 -17.06 13.32 -5.67
CA MET A 549 -15.73 13.93 -5.62
C MET A 549 -14.74 13.00 -4.93
N GLY A 550 -13.57 12.84 -5.51
CA GLY A 550 -12.53 11.95 -4.96
C GLY A 550 -11.18 12.13 -5.64
N ILE A 551 -10.18 11.38 -5.19
CA ILE A 551 -8.85 11.36 -5.81
C ILE A 551 -8.88 10.38 -6.99
N ASN A 552 -8.66 10.88 -8.20
CA ASN A 552 -8.62 10.09 -9.42
C ASN A 552 -7.27 9.34 -9.58
N THR A 553 -7.12 8.56 -10.66
CA THR A 553 -5.92 7.75 -10.95
C THR A 553 -4.64 8.58 -11.14
N VAL A 554 -4.78 9.85 -11.54
CA VAL A 554 -3.67 10.81 -11.68
C VAL A 554 -3.47 11.66 -10.41
N LYS A 555 -4.03 11.22 -9.27
CA LYS A 555 -3.90 11.82 -7.94
C LYS A 555 -4.43 13.25 -7.84
N LYS A 556 -5.43 13.62 -8.65
CA LYS A 556 -6.13 14.91 -8.56
C LYS A 556 -7.49 14.73 -7.90
N TRP A 557 -7.93 15.75 -7.15
CA TRP A 557 -9.29 15.86 -6.64
C TRP A 557 -10.24 16.21 -7.78
N ASP A 558 -11.12 15.26 -8.14
CA ASP A 558 -11.93 15.35 -9.33
C ASP A 558 -13.25 14.58 -9.17
N ARG A 559 -14.17 14.77 -10.12
CA ARG A 559 -15.39 14.00 -10.17
C ARG A 559 -15.13 12.63 -10.76
N ILE A 560 -15.49 11.60 -9.99
CA ILE A 560 -15.27 10.19 -10.33
C ILE A 560 -16.62 9.51 -10.52
N GLU A 561 -16.74 8.72 -11.57
CA GLU A 561 -17.89 7.85 -11.81
C GLU A 561 -17.78 6.53 -11.04
N THR A 562 -18.93 6.04 -10.53
CA THR A 562 -19.05 4.72 -9.93
C THR A 562 -20.42 4.11 -10.26
N TYR A 563 -20.57 2.81 -9.97
CA TYR A 563 -21.77 2.02 -10.23
C TYR A 563 -21.84 0.85 -9.25
N GLY A 564 -22.97 0.13 -9.22
CA GLY A 564 -23.24 -0.89 -8.21
C GLY A 564 -22.13 -1.93 -8.02
N ALA A 565 -21.67 -2.55 -9.10
CA ALA A 565 -20.62 -3.56 -9.00
C ALA A 565 -19.27 -2.97 -8.50
N LYS A 566 -18.96 -1.70 -8.81
CA LYS A 566 -17.78 -1.02 -8.26
C LYS A 566 -17.95 -0.66 -6.79
N LEU A 567 -19.16 -0.33 -6.37
CA LEU A 567 -19.48 -0.17 -4.95
C LEU A 567 -19.35 -1.51 -4.20
N VAL A 568 -19.80 -2.62 -4.81
CA VAL A 568 -19.63 -3.97 -4.24
C VAL A 568 -18.16 -4.34 -4.10
N GLU A 569 -17.31 -4.03 -5.09
CA GLU A 569 -15.86 -4.21 -4.96
C GLU A 569 -15.32 -3.45 -3.74
N ASN A 570 -15.69 -2.18 -3.57
CA ASN A 570 -15.28 -1.39 -2.41
C ASN A 570 -15.77 -2.00 -1.08
N ILE A 571 -17.01 -2.48 -1.03
CA ILE A 571 -17.61 -3.15 0.14
C ILE A 571 -16.82 -4.41 0.51
N VAL A 572 -16.59 -5.29 -0.46
CA VAL A 572 -15.89 -6.57 -0.23
C VAL A 572 -14.47 -6.35 0.22
N GLN A 573 -13.73 -5.46 -0.46
CA GLN A 573 -12.36 -5.12 -0.09
C GLN A 573 -12.26 -4.47 1.29
N ALA A 574 -13.21 -3.60 1.61
CA ALA A 574 -13.27 -2.94 2.91
C ALA A 574 -13.61 -3.92 4.03
N THR A 575 -14.56 -4.83 3.79
CA THR A 575 -14.93 -5.89 4.75
C THR A 575 -13.77 -6.87 4.98
N SER A 576 -13.07 -7.27 3.92
CA SER A 576 -11.86 -8.12 4.04
C SER A 576 -10.76 -7.45 4.85
N ARG A 577 -10.58 -6.13 4.66
CA ARG A 577 -9.64 -5.34 5.48
C ARG A 577 -10.07 -5.31 6.95
N ASP A 578 -11.36 -5.21 7.24
CA ASP A 578 -11.85 -5.19 8.62
C ASP A 578 -11.65 -6.55 9.30
N LEU A 579 -11.83 -7.66 8.56
CA LEU A 579 -11.51 -9.01 9.04
C LEU A 579 -10.02 -9.16 9.37
N LEU A 580 -9.12 -8.66 8.52
CA LEU A 580 -7.67 -8.68 8.79
C LEU A 580 -7.33 -7.84 10.03
N ALA A 581 -7.94 -6.66 10.19
CA ALA A 581 -7.70 -5.81 11.36
C ALA A 581 -8.12 -6.50 12.66
N GLU A 582 -9.29 -7.17 12.66
CA GLU A 582 -9.76 -7.99 13.78
C GLU A 582 -8.80 -9.14 14.09
N ALA A 583 -8.38 -9.87 13.07
CA ALA A 583 -7.43 -10.98 13.22
C ALA A 583 -6.09 -10.51 13.82
N MET A 584 -5.54 -9.41 13.32
CA MET A 584 -4.30 -8.85 13.86
C MET A 584 -4.44 -8.40 15.32
N ARG A 585 -5.58 -7.79 15.71
CA ARG A 585 -5.82 -7.43 17.12
C ARG A 585 -5.85 -8.65 18.03
N ARG A 586 -6.45 -9.76 17.60
CA ARG A 586 -6.47 -11.03 18.37
C ARG A 586 -5.07 -11.63 18.49
N LEU A 587 -4.30 -11.62 17.40
CA LEU A 587 -2.90 -12.05 17.42
C LEU A 587 -2.08 -11.22 18.43
N GLU A 588 -2.17 -9.90 18.37
CA GLU A 588 -1.47 -8.99 19.28
C GLU A 588 -1.89 -9.19 20.74
N ALA A 589 -3.17 -9.46 21.01
CA ALA A 589 -3.67 -9.70 22.37
C ALA A 589 -3.12 -11.01 22.98
N THR A 590 -2.60 -11.92 22.18
CA THR A 590 -1.98 -13.18 22.62
C THR A 590 -0.45 -13.16 22.52
N GLU A 591 0.16 -11.98 22.52
CA GLU A 591 1.61 -11.75 22.43
C GLU A 591 2.26 -12.32 21.15
N ASN A 592 1.46 -12.52 20.09
CA ASN A 592 1.96 -12.86 18.78
C ASN A 592 2.32 -11.58 18.03
N THR A 593 3.61 -11.26 18.01
CA THR A 593 4.12 -9.98 17.49
C THR A 593 3.99 -9.90 15.97
N VAL A 594 2.99 -9.20 15.47
CA VAL A 594 2.87 -8.88 14.04
C VAL A 594 3.93 -7.85 13.66
N VAL A 595 4.77 -8.17 12.68
CA VAL A 595 5.83 -7.26 12.19
C VAL A 595 5.56 -6.72 10.78
N MET A 596 4.69 -7.38 10.05
CA MET A 596 4.30 -6.99 8.70
C MET A 596 2.96 -7.66 8.36
N HIS A 597 2.22 -7.07 7.45
CA HIS A 597 1.08 -7.74 6.80
C HIS A 597 1.02 -7.33 5.32
N ILE A 598 0.53 -8.23 4.47
CA ILE A 598 0.49 -8.04 3.02
C ILE A 598 -0.86 -8.55 2.51
N HIS A 599 -1.69 -7.66 1.97
CA HIS A 599 -3.06 -7.95 1.51
C HIS A 599 -3.93 -8.55 2.62
N ASP A 600 -4.05 -9.85 2.67
CA ASP A 600 -4.84 -10.69 3.59
C ASP A 600 -3.97 -11.61 4.46
N GLU A 601 -2.68 -11.41 4.45
CA GLU A 601 -1.66 -12.18 5.16
C GLU A 601 -1.10 -11.41 6.36
N ALA A 602 -0.92 -12.06 7.51
CA ALA A 602 -0.19 -11.55 8.66
C ALA A 602 1.15 -12.30 8.81
N VAL A 603 2.23 -11.54 9.07
CA VAL A 603 3.58 -12.06 9.32
C VAL A 603 3.95 -11.78 10.77
N ILE A 604 4.15 -12.84 11.53
CA ILE A 604 4.40 -12.83 12.97
C ILE A 604 5.84 -13.24 13.21
N ASP A 605 6.57 -12.47 14.01
CA ASP A 605 7.94 -12.77 14.45
C ASP A 605 7.89 -13.31 15.88
N ALA A 606 8.04 -14.62 16.05
CA ALA A 606 7.85 -15.29 17.32
C ALA A 606 8.86 -16.41 17.59
N PRO A 607 9.12 -16.77 18.87
CA PRO A 607 9.97 -17.90 19.23
C PRO A 607 9.47 -19.23 18.64
N SER A 608 10.41 -20.18 18.47
CA SER A 608 10.16 -21.50 17.83
C SER A 608 9.14 -22.38 18.55
N ASN A 609 8.80 -22.07 19.81
CA ASN A 609 7.84 -22.84 20.62
C ASN A 609 6.38 -22.40 20.45
N ARG A 610 6.09 -21.45 19.57
CA ARG A 610 4.71 -21.00 19.27
C ARG A 610 4.03 -21.98 18.31
N SER A 611 2.70 -22.05 18.38
CA SER A 611 1.88 -22.90 17.53
C SER A 611 1.32 -22.12 16.33
N LEU A 612 1.63 -22.57 15.11
CA LEU A 612 1.03 -22.05 13.89
C LEU A 612 -0.49 -22.27 13.86
N ASP A 613 -0.95 -23.44 14.29
CA ASP A 613 -2.38 -23.78 14.28
C ASP A 613 -3.18 -22.82 15.15
N THR A 614 -2.64 -22.44 16.32
CA THR A 614 -3.28 -21.43 17.19
C THR A 614 -3.38 -20.07 16.49
N MET A 615 -2.33 -19.66 15.77
CA MET A 615 -2.34 -18.38 15.03
C MET A 615 -3.34 -18.41 13.87
N VAL A 616 -3.42 -19.51 13.13
CA VAL A 616 -4.41 -19.74 12.07
C VAL A 616 -5.83 -19.73 12.65
N GLN A 617 -6.04 -20.36 13.80
CA GLN A 617 -7.34 -20.36 14.49
C GLN A 617 -7.75 -18.94 14.90
N LEU A 618 -6.85 -18.14 15.48
CA LEU A 618 -7.11 -16.75 15.84
C LEU A 618 -7.46 -15.88 14.61
N MET A 619 -6.82 -16.14 13.46
CA MET A 619 -7.15 -15.46 12.22
C MET A 619 -8.55 -15.81 11.72
N THR A 620 -8.95 -17.08 11.80
CA THR A 620 -10.21 -17.58 11.24
C THR A 620 -11.42 -17.44 12.17
N GLU A 621 -11.21 -16.96 13.38
CA GLU A 621 -12.31 -16.65 14.29
C GLU A 621 -13.20 -15.56 13.70
N VAL A 622 -14.49 -15.90 13.55
CA VAL A 622 -15.47 -15.02 12.92
C VAL A 622 -15.96 -13.98 13.94
N PRO A 623 -15.83 -12.68 13.66
CA PRO A 623 -16.36 -11.66 14.55
C PRO A 623 -17.90 -11.62 14.53
N ASP A 624 -18.52 -11.14 15.61
CA ASP A 624 -19.99 -11.11 15.79
C ASP A 624 -20.72 -10.44 14.61
N TRP A 625 -20.16 -9.36 14.09
CA TRP A 625 -20.74 -8.63 12.95
C TRP A 625 -20.68 -9.40 11.62
N ALA A 626 -19.92 -10.49 11.56
CA ALA A 626 -19.74 -11.35 10.37
C ALA A 626 -20.39 -12.73 10.55
N ASN A 627 -21.35 -12.88 11.46
CA ASN A 627 -22.01 -14.14 11.69
C ASN A 627 -22.51 -14.79 10.39
N GLY A 628 -22.22 -16.09 10.24
CA GLY A 628 -22.50 -16.89 9.05
C GLY A 628 -21.45 -16.80 7.93
N LEU A 629 -20.38 -15.99 8.09
CA LEU A 629 -19.24 -16.00 7.18
C LEU A 629 -18.37 -17.22 7.47
N ILE A 630 -17.97 -17.95 6.43
CA ILE A 630 -17.06 -19.08 6.52
C ILE A 630 -15.65 -18.58 6.21
N LEU A 631 -14.81 -18.42 7.23
CA LEU A 631 -13.40 -18.07 7.06
C LEU A 631 -12.53 -19.33 7.00
N ASN A 632 -11.41 -19.22 6.29
CA ASN A 632 -10.34 -20.20 6.31
C ASN A 632 -9.01 -19.47 6.10
N ALA A 633 -7.93 -20.00 6.67
CA ALA A 633 -6.58 -19.51 6.47
C ALA A 633 -5.62 -20.69 6.39
N ALA A 634 -4.53 -20.50 5.66
CA ALA A 634 -3.40 -21.41 5.64
C ALA A 634 -2.17 -20.69 6.18
N GLY A 635 -1.19 -21.42 6.67
CA GLY A 635 0.03 -20.82 7.16
C GLY A 635 1.23 -21.73 7.06
N PHE A 636 2.41 -21.15 7.25
CA PHE A 636 3.68 -21.88 7.31
C PHE A 636 4.66 -21.19 8.26
N VAL A 637 5.70 -21.92 8.64
CA VAL A 637 6.82 -21.40 9.46
C VAL A 637 8.07 -21.33 8.59
N SER A 638 8.85 -20.26 8.72
CA SER A 638 10.04 -20.06 7.90
C SER A 638 11.10 -19.20 8.58
N ASP A 639 12.37 -19.41 8.23
CA ASP A 639 13.53 -18.63 8.68
C ASP A 639 13.72 -17.32 7.88
N PHE A 640 12.95 -17.12 6.85
CA PHE A 640 12.88 -15.90 6.05
C PHE A 640 11.49 -15.77 5.42
N TYR A 641 11.12 -14.56 5.04
CA TYR A 641 9.82 -14.37 4.41
C TYR A 641 9.81 -14.91 2.98
N LYS A 642 8.82 -15.74 2.67
CA LYS A 642 8.50 -16.24 1.33
C LYS A 642 6.99 -16.24 1.13
N LYS A 643 6.53 -16.50 -0.09
CA LYS A 643 5.12 -16.73 -0.41
C LYS A 643 4.99 -18.06 -1.10
N ASP A 644 4.14 -18.91 -0.56
CA ASP A 644 3.82 -20.20 -1.18
C ASP A 644 2.95 -20.06 -2.45
#